data_ba793fd70e54caddc44cd8e2d561d4fc
#
_entry.id   ba793fd70e54caddc44cd8e2d561d4fc
#
_cell.length_a   1.000
_cell.length_b   1.000
_cell.length_c   1.000
_cell.angle_alpha   90.00
_cell.angle_beta   90.00
_cell.angle_gamma   90.00
#
_symmetry.space_group_name_H-M   'P 1'
#
loop_
_entity.id
_entity.type
_entity.pdbx_description
1 polymer ?
#
loop_
_entity_poly.entity_id
_entity_poly.type
_entity_poly.pdbx_seq_one_letter_code
_entity_poly.pdbx_strand_id
1 'polypeptide(L)'
;AAILLTVRSPPATIPAMTVHLPRLRDADPANRARYGGKGASLAALVRASFDVPDGFVIPVDVAAQLRGAPAGWPADLRRELLARLAALSPDYEPVAVRSSAADEDGAAASFAGQHETVLGVRGGDAFLDAVARCLASAHSESARAYREAAGAAPEAQMAVVVQRMVPAVAAGVAFSIDPVTGNRDHVVVEAVQGLGDALVSGQAEGQRYVIHRGSLAILERPEGPAVLSDAQLAAIVRAALRAEDLFGAPQDIEFAVDDRGALWLLQSRPITTAAATAPKPDGLGGWYNEFDTPTSDADLWTSANVQEILPGLLTPLTITTFNETVPRAYTEDYHELGLLARDENPIFMGCFYNRAFLNMEATRLVASRVLGFREGALEQQYLGGPIEDGWRTPLPRFTTWRRRLLTAPRMLRLMATLDKQADRAERAVLDAEQKVRAVDPYALSSAELQRYRERILDFAARISRVHLRVTGVAGAGYDNVLALVRPVLGDEAEGRVPTLFTGLPGVESARISLDLWELSRVAIETGIAGRLREPGFDPRDPAHPAPWQQRYTAFIERHGHRGLHEMEVAAKTWRWDPAPVVAMVASYLDIDPDHAPPAVLARQEAERLALTREIDARLGFAQRRIFRWLLPRAQGWVALRERTKSILVRAARLGDWHLAAIQARLLDLGVIREPDDIFFLSHEELSNVLANGLRVDLSARVLARRREYERNRHVILPERFRGRPVPLPPAEAGHAGDVLKGTPVSPGRVTGRARVILDPQVDGPLQPGEILVAPVTDAGWTPLFALAAGLVVDMGSALSHGSTVAREYGLPAVVNVRQGTTRIRTGDLIAIDGIAGTVTILEEPPAA
;
A
#
# COMPACT_ATOMS: atom_id res chain seq x y z
N ALA A 1 -62.28 48.71 45.00
CA ALA A 1 -61.14 49.39 44.41
C ALA A 1 -59.84 49.04 45.18
N ALA A 2 -59.10 48.16 44.72
CA ALA A 2 -57.77 47.79 45.26
C ALA A 2 -56.75 47.89 44.15
N ILE A 3 -55.82 48.84 44.30
CA ILE A 3 -54.66 49.06 43.39
C ILE A 3 -53.62 48.11 43.83
N LEU A 4 -53.28 47.14 42.90
CA LEU A 4 -52.14 46.24 43.04
C LEU A 4 -50.90 46.94 42.48
N LEU A 5 -50.01 47.34 43.40
CA LEU A 5 -48.63 47.74 43.10
C LEU A 5 -47.80 46.51 42.71
N THR A 6 -47.47 46.39 41.45
CA THR A 6 -46.48 45.45 40.95
C THR A 6 -45.07 45.99 41.26
N VAL A 7 -44.42 45.32 42.20
CA VAL A 7 -43.02 45.50 42.50
C VAL A 7 -42.21 44.90 41.30
N ARG A 8 -41.51 45.74 40.57
CA ARG A 8 -40.51 45.31 39.60
C ARG A 8 -39.30 44.76 40.33
N SER A 9 -39.01 43.47 40.12
CA SER A 9 -37.75 42.86 40.54
C SER A 9 -36.59 43.54 39.82
N PRO A 10 -35.42 43.72 40.45
CA PRO A 10 -34.23 44.25 39.79
C PRO A 10 -33.77 43.30 38.72
N PRO A 11 -33.16 43.77 37.65
CA PRO A 11 -32.63 42.88 36.58
C PRO A 11 -31.60 41.96 37.20
N ALA A 12 -31.70 40.65 36.87
CA ALA A 12 -30.78 39.64 37.26
C ALA A 12 -29.35 40.06 36.83
N THR A 13 -28.45 40.20 37.80
CA THR A 13 -27.03 40.39 37.56
C THR A 13 -26.51 39.19 36.78
N ILE A 14 -26.13 39.40 35.53
CA ILE A 14 -25.43 38.40 34.71
C ILE A 14 -24.14 38.10 35.49
N PRO A 15 -23.85 36.83 35.80
CA PRO A 15 -22.59 36.49 36.48
C PRO A 15 -21.45 36.95 35.60
N ALA A 16 -20.47 37.66 36.19
CA ALA A 16 -19.27 38.11 35.52
C ALA A 16 -18.58 36.89 34.89
N MET A 17 -18.64 36.78 33.57
CA MET A 17 -17.92 35.75 32.81
C MET A 17 -16.44 35.92 33.15
N THR A 18 -15.85 34.92 33.78
CA THR A 18 -14.41 34.87 34.06
C THR A 18 -13.72 34.75 32.68
N VAL A 19 -13.15 35.86 32.22
CA VAL A 19 -12.39 35.89 30.95
C VAL A 19 -11.16 34.97 31.10
N HIS A 20 -11.14 33.90 30.34
CA HIS A 20 -10.00 32.98 30.37
C HIS A 20 -9.15 33.13 29.11
N LEU A 21 -7.96 33.72 29.28
CA LEU A 21 -6.91 33.88 28.26
C LEU A 21 -5.81 32.83 28.52
N PRO A 22 -5.87 31.64 27.92
CA PRO A 22 -4.94 30.56 28.21
C PRO A 22 -3.53 30.88 27.68
N ARG A 23 -2.50 30.46 28.41
CA ARG A 23 -1.14 30.40 27.86
C ARG A 23 -1.12 29.31 26.79
N LEU A 24 -0.16 29.38 25.84
CA LEU A 24 0.01 28.38 24.79
C LEU A 24 0.10 26.95 25.33
N ARG A 25 0.82 26.77 26.48
CA ARG A 25 0.94 25.46 27.15
C ARG A 25 -0.38 24.90 27.73
N ASP A 26 -1.32 25.79 28.04
CA ASP A 26 -2.60 25.45 28.69
C ASP A 26 -3.74 25.35 27.66
N ALA A 27 -3.53 25.81 26.43
CA ALA A 27 -4.50 25.71 25.33
C ALA A 27 -4.63 24.26 24.85
N ASP A 28 -5.85 23.86 24.51
CA ASP A 28 -6.11 22.53 23.97
C ASP A 28 -5.87 22.51 22.44
N PRO A 29 -4.84 21.79 21.94
CA PRO A 29 -4.54 21.74 20.51
C PRO A 29 -5.64 21.13 19.65
N ALA A 30 -6.54 20.33 20.23
CA ALA A 30 -7.68 19.76 19.52
C ALA A 30 -8.79 20.81 19.24
N ASN A 31 -8.84 21.92 20.00
CA ASN A 31 -9.90 22.91 19.90
C ASN A 31 -9.52 24.08 18.96
N ARG A 32 -9.31 23.72 17.68
CA ARG A 32 -8.97 24.67 16.62
C ARG A 32 -10.06 25.74 16.39
N ALA A 33 -11.33 25.37 16.56
CA ALA A 33 -12.45 26.29 16.45
C ALA A 33 -12.37 27.45 17.48
N ARG A 34 -11.77 27.23 18.65
CA ARG A 34 -11.64 28.21 19.72
C ARG A 34 -10.35 29.01 19.65
N TYR A 35 -9.23 28.37 19.26
CA TYR A 35 -7.90 29.01 19.34
C TYR A 35 -7.32 29.38 17.97
N GLY A 36 -8.04 29.05 16.90
CA GLY A 36 -7.57 29.23 15.53
C GLY A 36 -6.51 28.24 15.11
N GLY A 37 -6.10 28.25 13.85
CA GLY A 37 -5.10 27.33 13.30
C GLY A 37 -3.73 27.49 13.95
N LYS A 38 -3.20 28.73 13.98
CA LYS A 38 -1.88 29.02 14.57
C LYS A 38 -1.85 28.75 16.08
N GLY A 39 -2.88 29.17 16.81
CA GLY A 39 -2.95 28.93 18.26
C GLY A 39 -2.96 27.45 18.62
N ALA A 40 -3.73 26.65 17.91
CA ALA A 40 -3.82 25.20 18.11
C ALA A 40 -2.48 24.50 17.73
N SER A 41 -1.86 24.88 16.60
CA SER A 41 -0.58 24.35 16.16
C SER A 41 0.54 24.66 17.16
N LEU A 42 0.66 25.90 17.63
CA LEU A 42 1.67 26.28 18.63
C LEU A 42 1.45 25.55 19.97
N ALA A 43 0.19 25.37 20.41
CA ALA A 43 -0.11 24.59 21.60
C ALA A 43 0.32 23.11 21.46
N ALA A 44 0.13 22.53 20.27
CA ALA A 44 0.61 21.17 19.97
C ALA A 44 2.14 21.07 20.04
N LEU A 45 2.85 22.02 19.44
CA LEU A 45 4.32 22.09 19.48
C LEU A 45 4.84 22.20 20.92
N VAL A 46 4.24 23.10 21.75
CA VAL A 46 4.63 23.25 23.17
C VAL A 46 4.42 21.95 23.93
N ARG A 47 3.29 21.28 23.76
CA ARG A 47 3.02 19.97 24.42
C ARG A 47 3.97 18.87 23.96
N ALA A 48 4.43 18.92 22.72
CA ALA A 48 5.42 17.99 22.17
C ALA A 48 6.87 18.37 22.53
N SER A 49 7.06 19.33 23.46
CA SER A 49 8.37 19.78 23.95
C SER A 49 9.28 20.36 22.87
N PHE A 50 8.69 21.13 21.96
CA PHE A 50 9.48 22.03 21.10
C PHE A 50 9.73 23.35 21.83
N ASP A 51 10.86 23.97 21.51
CA ASP A 51 11.18 25.34 21.97
C ASP A 51 10.33 26.34 21.15
N VAL A 52 9.25 26.80 21.78
CA VAL A 52 8.31 27.79 21.24
C VAL A 52 8.34 29.00 22.16
N PRO A 53 8.41 30.24 21.64
CA PRO A 53 8.36 31.42 22.49
C PRO A 53 7.09 31.45 23.35
N ASP A 54 7.24 31.81 24.64
CA ASP A 54 6.08 31.87 25.55
C ASP A 54 5.03 32.87 25.02
N GLY A 55 3.77 32.57 25.29
CA GLY A 55 2.66 33.36 24.74
C GLY A 55 1.32 32.93 25.32
N PHE A 56 0.27 33.67 24.95
CA PHE A 56 -1.12 33.36 25.25
C PHE A 56 -2.02 33.54 24.03
N VAL A 57 -3.20 32.96 24.08
CA VAL A 57 -4.21 33.09 23.03
C VAL A 57 -5.39 33.90 23.53
N ILE A 58 -5.90 34.82 22.70
CA ILE A 58 -7.20 35.46 22.84
C ILE A 58 -8.18 34.58 22.03
N PRO A 59 -9.03 33.77 22.69
CA PRO A 59 -9.92 32.84 22.03
C PRO A 59 -10.98 33.53 21.18
N VAL A 60 -11.52 32.83 20.18
CA VAL A 60 -12.56 33.33 19.26
C VAL A 60 -13.77 33.94 20.01
N ASP A 61 -14.23 33.29 21.09
CA ASP A 61 -15.37 33.73 21.91
C ASP A 61 -15.08 35.02 22.67
N VAL A 62 -13.85 35.28 23.04
CA VAL A 62 -13.38 36.53 23.66
C VAL A 62 -13.14 37.60 22.57
N ALA A 63 -12.46 37.23 21.49
CA ALA A 63 -12.16 38.11 20.35
C ALA A 63 -13.43 38.71 19.72
N ALA A 64 -14.53 37.94 19.68
CA ALA A 64 -15.82 38.40 19.18
C ALA A 64 -16.41 39.58 19.97
N GLN A 65 -15.94 39.80 21.19
CA GLN A 65 -16.37 40.91 22.05
C GLN A 65 -15.52 42.20 21.87
N LEU A 66 -14.38 42.05 21.15
CA LEU A 66 -13.40 43.13 20.89
C LEU A 66 -13.63 43.73 19.49
N ARG A 67 -14.81 44.30 19.26
CA ARG A 67 -15.15 44.95 17.97
C ARG A 67 -14.82 46.44 18.00
N GLY A 68 -14.27 46.93 16.86
CA GLY A 68 -13.96 48.35 16.67
C GLY A 68 -12.70 48.82 17.43
N ALA A 69 -12.60 50.11 17.70
CA ALA A 69 -11.44 50.68 18.34
C ALA A 69 -11.31 50.27 19.81
N PRO A 70 -10.09 50.05 20.36
CA PRO A 70 -9.83 49.58 21.72
C PRO A 70 -10.51 50.40 22.83
N ALA A 71 -10.71 51.72 22.60
CA ALA A 71 -11.39 52.56 23.55
C ALA A 71 -12.87 52.17 23.82
N GLY A 72 -13.51 51.54 22.86
CA GLY A 72 -14.90 51.04 22.97
C GLY A 72 -15.01 49.63 23.55
N TRP A 73 -13.90 48.95 23.85
CA TRP A 73 -13.92 47.59 24.39
C TRP A 73 -14.36 47.58 25.88
N PRO A 74 -14.96 46.47 26.37
CA PRO A 74 -15.30 46.31 27.80
C PRO A 74 -14.08 46.56 28.70
N ALA A 75 -14.22 47.35 29.75
CA ALA A 75 -13.11 47.82 30.59
C ALA A 75 -12.43 46.66 31.34
N ASP A 76 -13.16 45.62 31.71
CA ASP A 76 -12.69 44.38 32.32
C ASP A 76 -11.85 43.54 31.34
N LEU A 77 -12.28 43.42 30.10
CA LEU A 77 -11.50 42.74 29.05
C LEU A 77 -10.17 43.45 28.76
N ARG A 78 -10.22 44.78 28.60
CA ARG A 78 -9.02 45.60 28.42
C ARG A 78 -8.02 45.41 29.58
N ARG A 79 -8.53 45.42 30.80
CA ARG A 79 -7.71 45.21 32.00
C ARG A 79 -7.08 43.83 32.03
N GLU A 80 -7.82 42.76 31.70
CA GLU A 80 -7.29 41.39 31.66
C GLU A 80 -6.23 41.23 30.55
N LEU A 81 -6.49 41.79 29.36
CA LEU A 81 -5.51 41.80 28.25
C LEU A 81 -4.19 42.46 28.64
N LEU A 82 -4.27 43.64 29.29
CA LEU A 82 -3.09 44.35 29.77
C LEU A 82 -2.37 43.61 30.90
N ALA A 83 -3.12 42.96 31.79
CA ALA A 83 -2.56 42.13 32.85
C ALA A 83 -1.83 40.89 32.27
N ARG A 84 -2.38 40.28 31.24
CA ARG A 84 -1.73 39.16 30.54
C ARG A 84 -0.48 39.59 29.80
N LEU A 85 -0.50 40.74 29.12
CA LEU A 85 0.69 41.30 28.50
C LEU A 85 1.78 41.59 29.54
N ALA A 86 1.45 42.25 30.66
CA ALA A 86 2.41 42.52 31.74
C ALA A 86 3.01 41.26 32.37
N ALA A 87 2.21 40.16 32.46
CA ALA A 87 2.69 38.87 32.92
C ALA A 87 3.59 38.14 31.88
N LEU A 88 3.38 38.37 30.60
CA LEU A 88 4.18 37.80 29.51
C LEU A 88 5.49 38.60 29.32
N SER A 89 5.43 39.93 29.42
CA SER A 89 6.55 40.87 29.16
C SER A 89 6.66 41.90 30.28
N PRO A 90 7.19 41.47 31.46
CA PRO A 90 7.28 42.37 32.65
C PRO A 90 8.13 43.63 32.39
N ASP A 91 9.18 43.50 31.57
CA ASP A 91 10.16 44.56 31.29
C ASP A 91 9.88 45.29 29.97
N TYR A 92 8.65 45.23 29.44
CA TYR A 92 8.25 45.77 28.16
C TYR A 92 9.07 45.24 26.96
N GLU A 93 9.54 44.02 27.05
CA GLU A 93 10.12 43.32 25.90
C GLU A 93 9.11 43.27 24.75
N PRO A 94 9.56 43.29 23.49
CA PRO A 94 8.64 43.31 22.36
C PRO A 94 7.88 41.99 22.24
N VAL A 95 6.61 42.08 21.83
CA VAL A 95 5.77 40.93 21.52
C VAL A 95 5.35 40.96 20.07
N ALA A 96 5.06 39.80 19.53
CA ALA A 96 4.38 39.60 18.25
C ALA A 96 2.89 39.36 18.51
N VAL A 97 2.02 40.06 17.79
CA VAL A 97 0.56 39.89 17.83
C VAL A 97 0.12 39.35 16.46
N ARG A 98 -0.44 38.16 16.45
CA ARG A 98 -0.66 37.37 15.21
C ARG A 98 -2.13 36.96 15.13
N SER A 99 -2.78 37.21 14.00
CA SER A 99 -4.10 36.62 13.70
C SER A 99 -4.04 35.11 13.62
N SER A 100 -5.10 34.45 14.05
CA SER A 100 -5.25 32.98 14.05
C SER A 100 -6.70 32.62 13.71
N ALA A 101 -6.99 32.47 12.42
CA ALA A 101 -8.33 32.11 11.99
C ALA A 101 -8.57 30.59 12.16
N ALA A 102 -9.83 30.21 12.40
CA ALA A 102 -10.18 28.79 12.58
C ALA A 102 -10.03 27.99 11.29
N ASP A 103 -10.21 28.61 10.13
CA ASP A 103 -10.07 28.08 8.79
C ASP A 103 -8.66 28.25 8.19
N GLU A 104 -7.78 28.98 8.86
CA GLU A 104 -6.38 29.18 8.49
C GLU A 104 -5.59 27.88 8.72
N ASP A 105 -4.68 27.51 7.82
CA ASP A 105 -3.85 26.30 7.88
C ASP A 105 -4.64 24.97 7.86
N GLY A 106 -5.83 24.95 7.23
CA GLY A 106 -6.60 23.72 6.98
C GLY A 106 -6.08 22.93 5.78
N ALA A 107 -6.32 21.60 5.75
CA ALA A 107 -5.93 20.73 4.65
C ALA A 107 -6.60 21.08 3.30
N ALA A 108 -7.68 21.86 3.29
CA ALA A 108 -8.46 22.22 2.11
C ALA A 108 -8.14 23.61 1.52
N ALA A 109 -7.54 24.53 2.28
CA ALA A 109 -7.22 25.88 1.81
C ALA A 109 -6.10 26.51 2.66
N SER A 110 -5.13 27.16 2.01
CA SER A 110 -4.06 27.92 2.67
C SER A 110 -4.33 29.41 2.50
N PHE A 111 -4.60 30.12 3.61
CA PHE A 111 -4.78 31.57 3.64
C PHE A 111 -3.45 32.31 3.81
N ALA A 112 -2.36 31.82 3.20
CA ALA A 112 -1.04 32.40 3.34
C ALA A 112 -1.00 33.89 2.96
N GLY A 113 -0.55 34.74 3.88
CA GLY A 113 -0.38 36.18 3.65
C GLY A 113 -1.66 37.05 3.67
N GLN A 114 -2.84 36.48 3.97
CA GLN A 114 -4.11 37.24 3.96
C GLN A 114 -4.44 37.88 5.30
N HIS A 115 -3.78 37.46 6.38
CA HIS A 115 -4.04 37.91 7.75
C HIS A 115 -2.82 38.66 8.33
N GLU A 116 -3.06 39.65 9.18
CA GLU A 116 -2.08 40.56 9.70
C GLU A 116 -1.26 39.98 10.87
N THR A 117 0.05 40.25 10.86
CA THR A 117 0.96 40.02 11.98
C THR A 117 1.64 41.32 12.32
N VAL A 118 1.60 41.74 13.58
CA VAL A 118 2.26 42.94 14.06
C VAL A 118 3.43 42.54 14.95
N LEU A 119 4.65 42.86 14.49
CA LEU A 119 5.89 42.55 15.21
C LEU A 119 6.40 43.73 16.01
N GLY A 120 7.18 43.49 17.04
CA GLY A 120 7.89 44.53 17.81
C GLY A 120 6.98 45.39 18.67
N VAL A 121 5.81 44.92 19.04
CA VAL A 121 4.83 45.67 19.81
C VAL A 121 5.31 45.88 21.24
N ARG A 122 5.36 47.14 21.70
CA ARG A 122 5.79 47.51 23.05
C ARG A 122 4.76 48.40 23.70
N GLY A 123 4.45 48.13 24.96
CA GLY A 123 3.51 48.93 25.76
C GLY A 123 2.04 48.62 25.51
N GLY A 124 1.19 49.02 26.47
CA GLY A 124 -0.21 48.58 26.53
C GLY A 124 -1.08 49.13 25.38
N ASP A 125 -0.95 50.41 25.05
CA ASP A 125 -1.80 51.01 24.00
C ASP A 125 -1.44 50.45 22.62
N ALA A 126 -0.17 50.34 22.28
CA ALA A 126 0.29 49.75 21.03
C ALA A 126 -0.13 48.26 20.92
N PHE A 127 -0.18 47.56 22.05
CA PHE A 127 -0.67 46.17 22.09
C PHE A 127 -2.16 46.10 21.78
N LEU A 128 -2.98 46.95 22.40
CA LEU A 128 -4.43 46.95 22.15
C LEU A 128 -4.72 47.30 20.68
N ASP A 129 -4.00 48.26 20.11
CA ASP A 129 -4.11 48.64 18.71
C ASP A 129 -3.68 47.50 17.78
N ALA A 130 -2.62 46.77 18.10
CA ALA A 130 -2.18 45.61 17.35
C ALA A 130 -3.22 44.47 17.35
N VAL A 131 -3.86 44.23 18.52
CA VAL A 131 -4.96 43.27 18.59
C VAL A 131 -6.14 43.71 17.73
N ALA A 132 -6.50 45.01 17.76
CA ALA A 132 -7.58 45.55 16.93
C ALA A 132 -7.30 45.38 15.43
N ARG A 133 -6.05 45.67 15.00
CA ARG A 133 -5.62 45.45 13.61
C ARG A 133 -5.70 44.00 13.18
N CYS A 134 -5.20 43.05 13.98
CA CYS A 134 -5.31 41.63 13.72
C CYS A 134 -6.77 41.18 13.56
N LEU A 135 -7.68 41.66 14.41
CA LEU A 135 -9.10 41.37 14.33
C LEU A 135 -9.75 41.99 13.09
N ALA A 136 -9.38 43.20 12.72
CA ALA A 136 -9.88 43.89 11.54
C ALA A 136 -9.46 43.20 10.23
N SER A 137 -8.28 42.58 10.19
CA SER A 137 -7.76 41.86 9.02
C SER A 137 -8.68 40.72 8.57
N ALA A 138 -9.46 40.15 9.47
CA ALA A 138 -10.44 39.12 9.18
C ALA A 138 -11.55 39.60 8.23
N HIS A 139 -11.81 40.92 8.18
CA HIS A 139 -12.87 41.55 7.41
C HIS A 139 -12.36 42.33 6.19
N SER A 140 -11.07 42.19 5.81
CA SER A 140 -10.50 42.80 4.62
C SER A 140 -11.18 42.31 3.34
N GLU A 141 -11.19 43.14 2.30
CA GLU A 141 -11.79 42.81 0.99
C GLU A 141 -11.13 41.55 0.39
N SER A 142 -9.79 41.41 0.54
CA SER A 142 -9.05 40.23 0.06
C SER A 142 -9.44 38.94 0.80
N ALA A 143 -9.62 39.02 2.12
CA ALA A 143 -10.04 37.90 2.92
C ALA A 143 -11.50 37.45 2.61
N ARG A 144 -12.38 38.40 2.28
CA ARG A 144 -13.77 38.11 1.84
C ARG A 144 -13.81 37.47 0.47
N ALA A 145 -13.14 38.08 -0.51
CA ALA A 145 -13.08 37.56 -1.88
C ALA A 145 -12.50 36.11 -1.93
N TYR A 146 -11.47 35.85 -1.12
CA TYR A 146 -10.89 34.53 -1.05
C TYR A 146 -11.85 33.48 -0.41
N ARG A 147 -12.60 33.85 0.65
CA ARG A 147 -13.60 32.95 1.26
C ARG A 147 -14.76 32.66 0.33
N GLU A 148 -15.24 33.66 -0.39
CA GLU A 148 -16.27 33.44 -1.42
C GLU A 148 -15.80 32.48 -2.50
N ALA A 149 -14.56 32.62 -2.96
CA ALA A 149 -13.96 31.71 -3.94
C ALA A 149 -13.75 30.28 -3.39
N ALA A 150 -13.48 30.14 -2.09
CA ALA A 150 -13.29 28.86 -1.42
C ALA A 150 -14.58 28.22 -0.89
N GLY A 151 -15.76 28.85 -1.07
CA GLY A 151 -17.04 28.35 -0.58
C GLY A 151 -17.15 28.29 0.96
N ALA A 152 -16.35 29.07 1.69
CA ALA A 152 -16.30 29.11 3.14
C ALA A 152 -17.37 30.06 3.75
N ALA A 153 -17.64 29.92 5.06
CA ALA A 153 -18.62 30.75 5.76
C ALA A 153 -18.27 32.25 5.67
N PRO A 154 -19.30 33.13 5.52
CA PRO A 154 -19.06 34.56 5.30
C PRO A 154 -18.41 35.28 6.49
N GLU A 155 -18.57 34.78 7.72
CA GLU A 155 -17.98 35.38 8.93
C GLU A 155 -16.76 34.57 9.38
N ALA A 156 -15.58 35.25 9.44
CA ALA A 156 -14.37 34.68 9.97
C ALA A 156 -14.42 34.57 11.49
N GLN A 157 -14.20 33.36 12.00
CA GLN A 157 -13.90 33.16 13.41
C GLN A 157 -12.40 33.37 13.64
N MET A 158 -12.03 34.48 14.31
CA MET A 158 -10.67 34.92 14.50
C MET A 158 -10.29 34.85 15.98
N ALA A 159 -9.22 34.11 16.30
CA ALA A 159 -8.48 34.22 17.55
C ALA A 159 -7.23 35.09 17.31
N VAL A 160 -6.54 35.51 18.39
CA VAL A 160 -5.27 36.23 18.29
C VAL A 160 -4.24 35.56 19.18
N VAL A 161 -3.05 35.28 18.63
CA VAL A 161 -1.90 34.75 19.36
C VAL A 161 -0.97 35.90 19.70
N VAL A 162 -0.55 35.97 20.95
CA VAL A 162 0.43 36.95 21.48
C VAL A 162 1.63 36.17 21.98
N GLN A 163 2.81 36.40 21.41
CA GLN A 163 4.04 35.70 21.74
C GLN A 163 5.19 36.69 22.05
N ARG A 164 6.13 36.28 22.90
CA ARG A 164 7.40 37.02 23.09
C ARG A 164 8.18 36.97 21.79
N MET A 165 8.82 38.07 21.41
CA MET A 165 9.74 38.07 20.28
C MET A 165 11.07 37.43 20.67
N VAL A 166 11.60 36.65 19.71
CA VAL A 166 12.96 36.09 19.81
C VAL A 166 13.96 37.15 19.29
N PRO A 167 15.06 37.43 20.02
CA PRO A 167 16.12 38.25 19.48
C PRO A 167 16.92 37.50 18.41
N ALA A 168 16.32 37.31 17.24
CA ALA A 168 16.84 36.46 16.19
C ALA A 168 18.10 37.06 15.53
N VAL A 169 19.17 36.27 15.43
CA VAL A 169 20.34 36.52 14.60
C VAL A 169 20.17 35.94 13.18
N ALA A 170 19.34 34.89 13.08
CA ALA A 170 18.90 34.33 11.81
C ALA A 170 17.44 33.85 11.96
N ALA A 171 16.67 33.93 10.91
CA ALA A 171 15.31 33.40 10.88
C ALA A 171 14.98 32.92 9.47
N GLY A 172 13.96 32.09 9.35
CA GLY A 172 13.60 31.53 8.05
C GLY A 172 12.45 30.54 8.10
N VAL A 173 12.32 29.80 7.01
CA VAL A 173 11.35 28.73 6.84
C VAL A 173 12.07 27.42 6.52
N ALA A 174 11.49 26.33 6.96
CA ALA A 174 11.98 25.00 6.58
C ALA A 174 10.80 24.10 6.18
N PHE A 175 10.93 23.53 5.01
CA PHE A 175 9.97 22.61 4.43
C PHE A 175 10.45 21.19 4.63
N SER A 176 9.68 20.37 5.30
CA SER A 176 10.05 18.96 5.58
C SER A 176 10.10 18.10 4.32
N ILE A 177 9.62 18.63 3.19
CA ILE A 177 9.80 18.11 1.83
C ILE A 177 10.18 19.29 0.91
N ASP A 178 10.73 19.02 -0.26
CA ASP A 178 10.91 20.09 -1.25
C ASP A 178 9.54 20.57 -1.77
N PRO A 179 9.11 21.81 -1.48
CA PRO A 179 7.78 22.30 -1.82
C PRO A 179 7.60 22.55 -3.32
N VAL A 180 8.68 22.58 -4.10
CA VAL A 180 8.68 22.81 -5.55
C VAL A 180 8.63 21.50 -6.30
N THR A 181 9.51 20.55 -5.94
CA THR A 181 9.65 19.27 -6.63
C THR A 181 8.79 18.17 -6.00
N GLY A 182 8.33 18.36 -4.75
CA GLY A 182 7.63 17.32 -3.97
C GLY A 182 8.57 16.21 -3.47
N ASN A 183 9.89 16.36 -3.65
CA ASN A 183 10.86 15.36 -3.22
C ASN A 183 10.90 15.26 -1.69
N ARG A 184 10.54 14.10 -1.14
CA ARG A 184 10.52 13.85 0.30
C ARG A 184 11.87 13.44 0.89
N ASP A 185 12.85 13.12 0.07
CA ASP A 185 14.22 12.87 0.53
C ASP A 185 14.98 14.18 0.79
N HIS A 186 14.40 15.32 0.41
CA HIS A 186 14.97 16.64 0.56
C HIS A 186 14.17 17.47 1.56
N VAL A 187 14.88 18.04 2.53
CA VAL A 187 14.39 19.13 3.38
C VAL A 187 14.97 20.42 2.83
N VAL A 188 14.12 21.40 2.55
CA VAL A 188 14.54 22.70 2.04
C VAL A 188 14.49 23.71 3.17
N VAL A 189 15.58 24.42 3.40
CA VAL A 189 15.68 25.51 4.40
C VAL A 189 16.02 26.80 3.68
N GLU A 190 15.23 27.85 3.92
CA GLU A 190 15.50 29.21 3.46
C GLU A 190 15.67 30.11 4.67
N ALA A 191 16.79 30.84 4.73
CA ALA A 191 17.14 31.63 5.89
C ALA A 191 17.70 33.01 5.49
N VAL A 192 17.39 34.00 6.33
CA VAL A 192 17.93 35.36 6.26
C VAL A 192 18.59 35.73 7.59
N GLN A 193 19.49 36.71 7.56
CA GLN A 193 20.07 37.28 8.75
C GLN A 193 19.07 38.21 9.46
N GLY A 194 18.91 38.06 10.76
CA GLY A 194 17.96 38.84 11.57
C GLY A 194 16.54 38.28 11.56
N LEU A 195 15.54 39.16 11.48
CA LEU A 195 14.12 38.77 11.48
C LEU A 195 13.68 38.24 10.12
N GLY A 196 12.81 37.21 10.14
CA GLY A 196 12.34 36.53 8.94
C GLY A 196 11.14 37.16 8.22
N ASP A 197 10.65 38.30 8.67
CA ASP A 197 9.43 38.95 8.15
C ASP A 197 9.54 39.34 6.65
N ALA A 198 10.72 39.84 6.24
CA ALA A 198 10.99 40.19 4.83
C ALA A 198 11.03 38.95 3.93
N LEU A 199 11.48 37.80 4.42
CA LEU A 199 11.48 36.51 3.70
C LEU A 199 10.06 35.98 3.56
N VAL A 200 9.30 35.91 4.67
CA VAL A 200 7.94 35.39 4.68
C VAL A 200 6.97 36.23 3.85
N SER A 201 7.19 37.55 3.78
CA SER A 201 6.43 38.46 2.93
C SER A 201 6.89 38.51 1.47
N GLY A 202 7.93 37.77 1.08
CA GLY A 202 8.50 37.75 -0.27
C GLY A 202 9.24 39.01 -0.68
N GLN A 203 9.64 39.87 0.29
CA GLN A 203 10.38 41.12 0.05
C GLN A 203 11.91 40.95 0.03
N ALA A 204 12.39 39.80 0.50
CA ALA A 204 13.79 39.42 0.47
C ALA A 204 13.98 37.99 -0.01
N GLU A 205 15.06 37.74 -0.78
CA GLU A 205 15.49 36.39 -1.11
C GLU A 205 16.34 35.83 0.04
N GLY A 206 15.97 34.62 0.51
CA GLY A 206 16.74 33.92 1.53
C GLY A 206 17.87 33.07 0.95
N GLN A 207 18.84 32.71 1.77
CA GLN A 207 19.80 31.69 1.45
C GLN A 207 19.10 30.32 1.48
N ARG A 208 19.10 29.62 0.34
CA ARG A 208 18.47 28.32 0.19
C ARG A 208 19.49 27.19 0.42
N TYR A 209 19.10 26.21 1.23
CA TYR A 209 19.83 24.99 1.49
C TYR A 209 18.94 23.80 1.17
N VAL A 210 19.49 22.79 0.51
CA VAL A 210 18.82 21.50 0.30
C VAL A 210 19.58 20.43 1.06
N ILE A 211 18.89 19.75 1.95
CA ILE A 211 19.49 18.76 2.86
C ILE A 211 18.82 17.41 2.67
N HIS A 212 19.62 16.36 2.56
CA HIS A 212 19.08 15.00 2.48
C HIS A 212 18.50 14.57 3.82
N ARG A 213 17.23 14.18 3.81
CA ARG A 213 16.40 13.87 5.00
C ARG A 213 17.02 12.84 5.94
N GLY A 214 17.52 11.73 5.40
CA GLY A 214 18.02 10.59 6.19
C GLY A 214 19.45 10.78 6.69
N SER A 215 20.37 11.24 5.82
CA SER A 215 21.80 11.38 6.15
C SER A 215 22.18 12.73 6.72
N LEU A 216 21.29 13.73 6.64
CA LEU A 216 21.56 15.14 6.96
C LEU A 216 22.69 15.74 6.12
N ALA A 217 23.06 15.11 5.01
CA ALA A 217 24.04 15.64 4.09
C ALA A 217 23.47 16.87 3.36
N ILE A 218 24.27 17.94 3.29
CA ILE A 218 23.87 19.15 2.58
C ILE A 218 24.18 18.95 1.10
N LEU A 219 23.12 18.92 0.29
CA LEU A 219 23.17 18.67 -1.16
C LEU A 219 23.37 19.97 -1.95
N GLU A 220 22.80 21.08 -1.44
CA GLU A 220 22.88 22.39 -2.05
C GLU A 220 23.18 23.44 -0.98
N ARG A 221 24.12 24.33 -1.28
CA ARG A 221 24.50 25.48 -0.43
C ARG A 221 24.43 26.78 -1.24
N PRO A 222 24.04 27.89 -0.61
CA PRO A 222 24.11 29.18 -1.24
C PRO A 222 25.59 29.61 -1.48
N GLU A 223 25.81 30.45 -2.47
CA GLU A 223 27.09 31.09 -2.67
C GLU A 223 27.30 32.21 -1.62
N GLY A 224 28.53 32.33 -1.10
CA GLY A 224 28.90 33.35 -0.13
C GLY A 224 28.89 32.89 1.33
N PRO A 225 28.99 33.85 2.30
CA PRO A 225 29.04 33.53 3.72
C PRO A 225 27.68 32.96 4.19
N ALA A 226 27.73 31.79 4.80
CA ALA A 226 26.53 31.10 5.24
C ALA A 226 25.85 31.81 6.42
N VAL A 227 24.51 31.95 6.36
CA VAL A 227 23.69 32.52 7.45
C VAL A 227 23.53 31.50 8.58
N LEU A 228 23.51 30.20 8.25
CA LEU A 228 23.35 29.09 9.19
C LEU A 228 24.58 28.18 9.17
N SER A 229 25.03 27.75 10.34
CA SER A 229 26.03 26.70 10.48
C SER A 229 25.43 25.31 10.19
N ASP A 230 26.28 24.29 9.89
CA ASP A 230 25.84 22.92 9.66
C ASP A 230 25.09 22.31 10.87
N ALA A 231 25.52 22.67 12.08
CA ALA A 231 24.85 22.23 13.31
C ALA A 231 23.44 22.82 13.44
N GLN A 232 23.25 24.09 13.09
CA GLN A 232 21.95 24.75 13.08
C GLN A 232 21.06 24.16 11.96
N LEU A 233 21.59 23.94 10.76
CA LEU A 233 20.86 23.28 9.68
C LEU A 233 20.37 21.88 10.12
N ALA A 234 21.24 21.07 10.72
CA ALA A 234 20.86 19.77 11.22
C ALA A 234 19.79 19.83 12.33
N ALA A 235 19.84 20.84 13.21
CA ALA A 235 18.82 21.06 14.24
C ALA A 235 17.46 21.46 13.63
N ILE A 236 17.47 22.37 12.65
CA ILE A 236 16.27 22.81 11.93
C ILE A 236 15.64 21.64 11.17
N VAL A 237 16.43 20.84 10.45
CA VAL A 237 15.93 19.67 9.74
C VAL A 237 15.28 18.69 10.69
N ARG A 238 15.92 18.34 11.82
CA ARG A 238 15.31 17.46 12.84
C ARG A 238 14.01 18.03 13.42
N ALA A 239 13.94 19.36 13.62
CA ALA A 239 12.73 20.02 14.09
C ALA A 239 11.60 19.95 13.06
N ALA A 240 11.90 20.18 11.77
CA ALA A 240 10.94 20.04 10.68
C ALA A 240 10.39 18.61 10.56
N LEU A 241 11.26 17.61 10.64
CA LEU A 241 10.88 16.20 10.60
C LEU A 241 10.06 15.78 11.83
N ARG A 242 10.45 16.24 13.04
CA ARG A 242 9.66 16.03 14.25
C ARG A 242 8.28 16.69 14.17
N ALA A 243 8.18 17.87 13.56
CA ALA A 243 6.90 18.54 13.35
C ALA A 243 6.04 17.78 12.33
N GLU A 244 6.64 17.25 11.26
CA GLU A 244 5.96 16.36 10.32
C GLU A 244 5.42 15.11 11.03
N ASP A 245 6.21 14.48 11.88
CA ASP A 245 5.78 13.32 12.68
C ASP A 245 4.62 13.68 13.63
N LEU A 246 4.70 14.85 14.29
CA LEU A 246 3.66 15.32 15.21
C LEU A 246 2.32 15.56 14.51
N PHE A 247 2.34 16.20 13.34
CA PHE A 247 1.12 16.57 12.61
C PHE A 247 0.68 15.54 11.56
N GLY A 248 1.48 14.52 11.31
CA GLY A 248 1.17 13.43 10.36
C GLY A 248 1.09 13.87 8.90
N ALA A 249 1.69 15.00 8.55
CA ALA A 249 1.73 15.55 7.20
C ALA A 249 3.00 16.40 7.02
N PRO A 250 3.53 16.54 5.77
CA PRO A 250 4.63 17.45 5.51
C PRO A 250 4.38 18.85 6.05
N GLN A 251 5.40 19.42 6.69
CA GLN A 251 5.28 20.68 7.40
C GLN A 251 6.16 21.78 6.78
N ASP A 252 5.60 22.97 6.73
CA ASP A 252 6.28 24.23 6.58
C ASP A 252 6.41 24.85 7.97
N ILE A 253 7.63 24.96 8.50
CA ILE A 253 7.90 25.55 9.80
C ILE A 253 8.58 26.90 9.66
N GLU A 254 8.10 27.88 10.41
CA GLU A 254 8.82 29.16 10.63
C GLU A 254 9.71 29.00 11.87
N PHE A 255 10.97 29.41 11.74
CA PHE A 255 11.94 29.31 12.83
C PHE A 255 12.74 30.59 13.03
N ALA A 256 13.30 30.72 14.22
CA ALA A 256 14.32 31.73 14.55
C ALA A 256 15.48 31.10 15.33
N VAL A 257 16.68 31.59 15.12
CA VAL A 257 17.86 31.25 15.90
C VAL A 257 18.28 32.51 16.68
N ASP A 258 18.36 32.37 18.00
CA ASP A 258 18.73 33.48 18.84
C ASP A 258 20.28 33.72 18.91
N ASP A 259 20.71 34.76 19.61
CA ASP A 259 22.11 35.14 19.78
C ASP A 259 22.94 34.09 20.56
N ARG A 260 22.29 33.11 21.20
CA ARG A 260 22.92 31.97 21.90
C ARG A 260 22.97 30.72 21.01
N GLY A 261 22.40 30.79 19.81
CA GLY A 261 22.32 29.69 18.87
C GLY A 261 21.16 28.73 19.15
N ALA A 262 20.22 29.07 20.03
CA ALA A 262 19.05 28.25 20.29
C ALA A 262 18.00 28.38 19.19
N LEU A 263 17.43 27.28 18.77
CA LEU A 263 16.38 27.18 17.74
C LEU A 263 15.00 27.33 18.38
N TRP A 264 14.21 28.26 17.87
CA TRP A 264 12.84 28.53 18.27
C TRP A 264 11.89 28.30 17.10
N LEU A 265 10.81 27.54 17.30
CA LEU A 265 9.73 27.38 16.35
C LEU A 265 8.69 28.47 16.56
N LEU A 266 8.38 29.20 15.49
CA LEU A 266 7.45 30.34 15.49
C LEU A 266 6.08 29.98 14.94
N GLN A 267 6.01 29.00 14.02
CA GLN A 267 4.79 28.48 13.42
C GLN A 267 5.10 27.12 12.79
N SER A 268 4.07 26.27 12.67
CA SER A 268 4.09 25.08 11.82
C SER A 268 2.74 24.93 11.13
N ARG A 269 2.75 24.67 9.83
CA ARG A 269 1.55 24.45 9.02
C ARG A 269 1.79 23.33 8.00
N PRO A 270 0.72 22.59 7.62
CA PRO A 270 0.85 21.56 6.59
C PRO A 270 1.19 22.20 5.24
N ILE A 271 2.08 21.55 4.48
CA ILE A 271 2.36 21.93 3.10
C ILE A 271 1.16 21.48 2.25
N THR A 272 0.36 22.46 1.78
CA THR A 272 -0.86 22.23 0.98
C THR A 272 -0.67 22.55 -0.50
N THR A 273 0.55 22.85 -0.94
CA THR A 273 0.83 23.17 -2.34
C THR A 273 0.46 21.97 -3.23
N ALA A 274 0.00 22.25 -4.46
CA ALA A 274 -0.36 21.23 -5.44
C ALA A 274 0.77 20.21 -5.68
N ALA A 275 2.03 20.61 -5.48
CA ALA A 275 3.19 19.73 -5.54
C ALA A 275 3.23 18.69 -4.39
N ALA A 276 2.66 19.03 -3.22
CA ALA A 276 2.59 18.12 -2.07
C ALA A 276 1.35 17.21 -2.09
N THR A 277 0.33 17.54 -2.87
CA THR A 277 -0.99 16.91 -2.83
C THR A 277 -1.52 16.41 -4.18
N ALA A 278 -0.94 16.84 -5.31
CA ALA A 278 -1.39 16.47 -6.64
C ALA A 278 -0.28 15.83 -7.48
N PRO A 279 -0.59 14.84 -8.33
CA PRO A 279 0.35 14.40 -9.35
C PRO A 279 0.59 15.57 -10.32
N LYS A 280 1.86 15.98 -10.51
CA LYS A 280 2.18 16.91 -11.58
C LYS A 280 2.04 16.23 -12.92
N PRO A 281 1.43 16.91 -13.91
CA PRO A 281 1.29 16.37 -15.27
C PRO A 281 2.60 16.40 -16.09
N ASP A 282 3.75 16.65 -15.48
CA ASP A 282 5.05 16.80 -16.14
C ASP A 282 5.80 15.48 -16.42
N GLY A 283 5.09 14.34 -16.32
CA GLY A 283 5.68 13.02 -16.59
C GLY A 283 6.69 12.52 -15.56
N LEU A 284 7.03 13.30 -14.55
CA LEU A 284 7.96 12.97 -13.47
C LEU A 284 7.27 12.63 -12.15
N GLY A 285 5.96 12.36 -12.19
CA GLY A 285 5.14 11.78 -11.16
C GLY A 285 5.29 12.41 -9.77
N GLY A 286 4.61 13.51 -9.52
CA GLY A 286 4.67 14.25 -8.27
C GLY A 286 4.08 13.60 -7.03
N TRP A 287 3.72 12.31 -7.07
CA TRP A 287 3.37 11.53 -5.89
C TRP A 287 4.60 10.80 -5.40
N TYR A 288 5.07 11.14 -4.24
CA TYR A 288 5.99 10.29 -3.48
C TYR A 288 5.16 9.47 -2.49
N ASN A 289 5.25 8.16 -2.57
CA ASN A 289 4.75 7.28 -1.53
C ASN A 289 5.95 6.84 -0.69
N GLU A 290 5.77 6.78 0.61
CA GLU A 290 6.86 6.51 1.56
C GLU A 290 7.62 5.21 1.23
N PHE A 291 6.95 4.23 0.62
CA PHE A 291 7.50 2.89 0.36
C PHE A 291 7.80 2.62 -1.12
N ASP A 292 7.77 3.65 -1.97
CA ASP A 292 8.14 3.47 -3.37
C ASP A 292 9.63 3.12 -3.50
N THR A 293 9.92 2.12 -4.33
CA THR A 293 11.29 1.66 -4.58
C THR A 293 12.07 2.68 -5.40
N PRO A 294 13.31 3.01 -5.01
CA PRO A 294 14.20 3.81 -5.84
C PRO A 294 14.41 3.14 -7.21
N THR A 295 14.27 3.92 -8.29
CA THR A 295 14.34 3.40 -9.65
C THR A 295 15.02 4.42 -10.57
N SER A 296 15.52 3.93 -11.70
CA SER A 296 16.12 4.73 -12.76
C SER A 296 15.36 4.54 -14.08
N ASP A 297 15.51 5.46 -15.02
CA ASP A 297 14.89 5.35 -16.34
C ASP A 297 15.36 4.13 -17.15
N ALA A 298 16.44 3.48 -16.72
CA ALA A 298 16.92 2.22 -17.30
C ALA A 298 16.09 1.01 -16.84
N ASP A 299 15.44 1.09 -15.68
CA ASP A 299 14.66 0.00 -15.11
C ASP A 299 13.31 -0.15 -15.82
N LEU A 300 13.03 -1.33 -16.31
CA LEU A 300 11.73 -1.70 -16.84
C LEU A 300 11.02 -2.56 -15.81
N TRP A 301 9.87 -2.09 -15.36
CA TRP A 301 9.02 -2.73 -14.36
C TRP A 301 7.78 -3.35 -15.00
N THR A 302 7.33 -4.47 -14.46
CA THR A 302 6.05 -5.09 -14.82
C THR A 302 5.36 -5.67 -13.59
N SER A 303 4.05 -5.57 -13.56
CA SER A 303 3.19 -6.20 -12.56
C SER A 303 2.94 -7.70 -12.86
N ALA A 304 3.22 -8.15 -14.09
CA ALA A 304 2.99 -9.52 -14.49
C ALA A 304 3.73 -10.52 -13.58
N ASN A 305 3.07 -11.63 -13.26
CA ASN A 305 3.48 -12.70 -12.34
C ASN A 305 3.67 -12.30 -10.88
N VAL A 306 4.05 -11.06 -10.56
CA VAL A 306 4.21 -10.61 -9.18
C VAL A 306 2.84 -10.45 -8.51
N GLN A 307 1.88 -9.89 -9.21
CA GLN A 307 0.52 -9.73 -8.68
C GLN A 307 -0.25 -11.05 -8.54
N GLU A 308 0.25 -12.15 -9.07
CA GLU A 308 -0.27 -13.49 -8.74
C GLU A 308 0.10 -13.95 -7.32
N ILE A 309 1.16 -13.39 -6.76
CA ILE A 309 1.66 -13.70 -5.40
C ILE A 309 1.29 -12.60 -4.42
N LEU A 310 1.38 -11.36 -4.87
CA LEU A 310 1.11 -10.14 -4.11
C LEU A 310 0.06 -9.29 -4.85
N PRO A 311 -1.21 -9.76 -4.91
CA PRO A 311 -2.25 -9.06 -5.63
C PRO A 311 -2.71 -7.79 -4.91
N GLY A 312 -3.09 -6.78 -5.69
CA GLY A 312 -3.72 -5.56 -5.19
C GLY A 312 -2.78 -4.65 -4.41
N LEU A 313 -3.36 -3.97 -3.43
CA LEU A 313 -2.65 -3.07 -2.53
C LEU A 313 -2.03 -3.83 -1.37
N LEU A 314 -0.78 -3.50 -1.06
CA LEU A 314 -0.03 -4.05 0.06
C LEU A 314 0.03 -3.05 1.20
N THR A 315 -0.12 -3.52 2.42
CA THR A 315 0.08 -2.68 3.61
C THR A 315 1.56 -2.35 3.82
N PRO A 316 1.89 -1.25 4.49
CA PRO A 316 3.26 -0.87 4.83
C PRO A 316 4.07 -2.00 5.47
N LEU A 317 3.46 -2.75 6.40
CA LEU A 317 4.14 -3.88 7.03
C LEU A 317 4.49 -4.98 6.03
N THR A 318 3.59 -5.30 5.12
CA THR A 318 3.83 -6.28 4.05
C THR A 318 4.94 -5.82 3.12
N ILE A 319 4.86 -4.57 2.61
CA ILE A 319 5.87 -4.01 1.70
C ILE A 319 7.26 -4.06 2.33
N THR A 320 7.40 -3.54 3.56
CA THR A 320 8.71 -3.41 4.19
C THR A 320 9.27 -4.76 4.65
N THR A 321 8.41 -5.68 5.10
CA THR A 321 8.82 -7.07 5.40
C THR A 321 9.26 -7.81 4.13
N PHE A 322 8.52 -7.62 3.04
CA PHE A 322 8.84 -8.21 1.75
C PHE A 322 10.16 -7.66 1.19
N ASN A 323 10.35 -6.34 1.21
CA ASN A 323 11.58 -5.70 0.74
C ASN A 323 12.83 -6.13 1.54
N GLU A 324 12.69 -6.46 2.81
CA GLU A 324 13.77 -6.97 3.65
C GLU A 324 14.12 -8.42 3.30
N THR A 325 13.12 -9.27 3.07
CA THR A 325 13.31 -10.72 3.02
C THR A 325 13.52 -11.27 1.61
N VAL A 326 12.70 -10.87 0.65
CA VAL A 326 12.65 -11.50 -0.68
C VAL A 326 13.82 -11.09 -1.57
N PRO A 327 14.18 -9.81 -1.74
CA PRO A 327 15.33 -9.41 -2.56
C PRO A 327 16.63 -10.04 -2.06
N ARG A 328 16.80 -10.12 -0.73
CA ARG A 328 17.94 -10.79 -0.13
C ARG A 328 18.00 -12.26 -0.51
N ALA A 329 16.87 -12.97 -0.38
CA ALA A 329 16.78 -14.38 -0.73
C ALA A 329 17.08 -14.63 -2.22
N TYR A 330 16.59 -13.78 -3.11
CA TYR A 330 16.85 -13.85 -4.56
C TYR A 330 18.32 -13.63 -4.87
N THR A 331 18.90 -12.56 -4.33
CA THR A 331 20.30 -12.21 -4.56
C THR A 331 21.26 -13.30 -4.04
N GLU A 332 21.05 -13.78 -2.81
CA GLU A 332 21.82 -14.88 -2.23
C GLU A 332 21.73 -16.15 -3.07
N ASP A 333 20.53 -16.48 -3.55
CA ASP A 333 20.33 -17.67 -4.39
C ASP A 333 21.08 -17.58 -5.72
N TYR A 334 20.99 -16.43 -6.39
CA TYR A 334 21.66 -16.22 -7.65
C TYR A 334 23.19 -16.13 -7.51
N HIS A 335 23.71 -15.65 -6.39
CA HIS A 335 25.13 -15.74 -6.06
C HIS A 335 25.57 -17.19 -5.85
N GLU A 336 24.79 -17.99 -5.12
CA GLU A 336 25.07 -19.41 -4.87
C GLU A 336 25.09 -20.21 -6.18
N LEU A 337 24.14 -19.94 -7.06
CA LEU A 337 24.08 -20.56 -8.39
C LEU A 337 25.16 -20.04 -9.35
N GLY A 338 25.84 -18.94 -9.02
CA GLY A 338 26.83 -18.26 -9.85
C GLY A 338 26.23 -17.44 -10.98
N LEU A 339 24.94 -17.18 -10.91
CA LEU A 339 24.20 -16.34 -11.87
C LEU A 339 24.51 -14.86 -11.67
N LEU A 340 24.83 -14.43 -10.44
CA LEU A 340 25.32 -13.10 -10.11
C LEU A 340 26.78 -13.14 -9.65
N ALA A 341 27.55 -12.06 -9.91
CA ALA A 341 28.83 -11.81 -9.29
C ALA A 341 28.63 -11.28 -7.85
N ARG A 342 29.61 -11.38 -6.98
CA ARG A 342 29.50 -10.96 -5.59
C ARG A 342 29.24 -9.45 -5.40
N ASP A 343 29.63 -8.66 -6.37
CA ASP A 343 29.45 -7.20 -6.45
C ASP A 343 28.18 -6.77 -7.19
N GLU A 344 27.42 -7.71 -7.75
CA GLU A 344 26.16 -7.44 -8.44
C GLU A 344 24.98 -7.65 -7.49
N ASN A 345 24.23 -6.58 -7.19
CA ASN A 345 23.06 -6.61 -6.33
C ASN A 345 21.88 -5.86 -7.00
N PRO A 346 21.34 -6.38 -8.11
CA PRO A 346 20.23 -5.73 -8.80
C PRO A 346 18.95 -5.83 -7.97
N ILE A 347 18.09 -4.81 -8.07
CA ILE A 347 16.77 -4.82 -7.45
C ILE A 347 15.84 -5.62 -8.36
N PHE A 348 15.42 -6.81 -7.91
CA PHE A 348 14.53 -7.68 -8.69
C PHE A 348 13.08 -7.29 -8.58
N MET A 349 12.67 -6.80 -7.41
CA MET A 349 11.28 -6.45 -7.12
C MET A 349 11.23 -5.09 -6.46
N GLY A 350 10.21 -4.32 -6.80
CA GLY A 350 9.97 -3.01 -6.24
C GLY A 350 8.50 -2.81 -5.93
N CYS A 351 8.21 -1.82 -5.10
CA CYS A 351 6.85 -1.39 -4.79
C CYS A 351 6.65 0.05 -5.28
N PHE A 352 5.48 0.30 -5.89
CA PHE A 352 5.05 1.62 -6.31
C PHE A 352 3.56 1.77 -6.02
N TYR A 353 3.17 2.86 -5.38
CA TYR A 353 1.77 3.10 -4.99
C TYR A 353 1.16 1.89 -4.25
N ASN A 354 1.89 1.32 -3.31
CA ASN A 354 1.50 0.13 -2.55
C ASN A 354 1.28 -1.14 -3.40
N ARG A 355 1.85 -1.24 -4.60
CA ARG A 355 1.76 -2.42 -5.47
C ARG A 355 3.14 -2.95 -5.83
N ALA A 356 3.27 -4.27 -5.91
CA ALA A 356 4.53 -4.93 -6.24
C ALA A 356 4.75 -5.05 -7.76
N PHE A 357 5.99 -4.87 -8.18
CA PHE A 357 6.45 -4.97 -9.57
C PHE A 357 7.76 -5.74 -9.67
N LEU A 358 7.96 -6.41 -10.79
CA LEU A 358 9.19 -7.13 -11.13
C LEU A 358 10.07 -6.27 -12.05
N ASN A 359 11.36 -6.20 -11.75
CA ASN A 359 12.36 -5.56 -12.62
C ASN A 359 12.78 -6.51 -13.74
N MET A 360 12.38 -6.21 -14.96
CA MET A 360 12.65 -7.02 -16.14
C MET A 360 14.14 -7.01 -16.54
N GLU A 361 14.85 -5.90 -16.33
CA GLU A 361 16.28 -5.82 -16.62
C GLU A 361 17.10 -6.71 -15.67
N ALA A 362 16.79 -6.67 -14.37
CA ALA A 362 17.41 -7.56 -13.39
C ALA A 362 17.12 -9.04 -13.69
N THR A 363 15.88 -9.36 -14.05
CA THR A 363 15.44 -10.71 -14.41
C THR A 363 16.15 -11.19 -15.68
N ARG A 364 16.26 -10.33 -16.71
CA ARG A 364 16.94 -10.63 -17.97
C ARG A 364 18.45 -10.84 -17.75
N LEU A 365 19.06 -10.04 -16.88
CA LEU A 365 20.47 -10.20 -16.54
C LEU A 365 20.76 -11.62 -16.04
N VAL A 366 19.99 -12.12 -15.11
CA VAL A 366 20.14 -13.47 -14.54
C VAL A 366 19.79 -14.54 -15.57
N ALA A 367 18.65 -14.43 -16.23
CA ALA A 367 18.20 -15.42 -17.21
C ALA A 367 19.18 -15.56 -18.38
N SER A 368 19.80 -14.45 -18.82
CA SER A 368 20.80 -14.45 -19.90
C SER A 368 22.01 -15.33 -19.61
N ARG A 369 22.28 -15.62 -18.33
CA ARG A 369 23.42 -16.42 -17.85
C ARG A 369 23.10 -17.92 -17.69
N VAL A 370 21.85 -18.29 -17.99
CA VAL A 370 21.41 -19.69 -18.02
C VAL A 370 21.64 -20.27 -19.42
N LEU A 371 22.15 -21.49 -19.49
CA LEU A 371 22.34 -22.18 -20.76
C LEU A 371 20.99 -22.49 -21.40
N GLY A 372 20.84 -22.16 -22.69
CA GLY A 372 19.58 -22.34 -23.42
C GLY A 372 18.64 -21.14 -23.37
N PHE A 373 18.99 -20.07 -22.64
CA PHE A 373 18.21 -18.83 -22.67
C PHE A 373 18.09 -18.27 -24.09
N ARG A 374 16.86 -17.93 -24.48
CA ARG A 374 16.52 -17.29 -25.75
C ARG A 374 16.08 -15.85 -25.50
N GLU A 375 16.65 -14.92 -26.25
CA GLU A 375 16.14 -13.55 -26.24
C GLU A 375 14.68 -13.53 -26.71
N GLY A 376 13.84 -12.77 -26.05
CA GLY A 376 12.39 -12.71 -26.33
C GLY A 376 11.55 -13.72 -25.53
N ALA A 377 12.15 -14.76 -24.94
CA ALA A 377 11.39 -15.73 -24.12
C ALA A 377 10.77 -15.08 -22.86
N LEU A 378 11.51 -14.17 -22.20
CA LEU A 378 11.00 -13.44 -21.05
C LEU A 378 9.89 -12.48 -21.42
N GLU A 379 10.02 -11.77 -22.54
CA GLU A 379 8.99 -10.87 -23.02
C GLU A 379 7.71 -11.63 -23.35
N GLN A 380 7.83 -12.79 -23.99
CA GLN A 380 6.67 -13.64 -24.27
C GLN A 380 6.04 -14.14 -22.96
N GLN A 381 6.86 -14.56 -21.99
CA GLN A 381 6.39 -15.14 -20.74
C GLN A 381 5.73 -14.11 -19.82
N TYR A 382 6.35 -12.92 -19.68
CA TYR A 382 5.92 -11.91 -18.70
C TYR A 382 5.10 -10.77 -19.32
N LEU A 383 5.23 -10.53 -20.62
CA LEU A 383 4.62 -9.37 -21.27
C LEU A 383 3.68 -9.76 -22.41
N GLY A 384 3.56 -11.06 -22.70
CA GLY A 384 2.67 -11.59 -23.74
C GLY A 384 3.09 -11.25 -25.17
N GLY A 385 4.30 -10.74 -25.39
CA GLY A 385 4.83 -10.41 -26.71
C GLY A 385 6.10 -9.55 -26.67
N PRO A 386 6.72 -9.28 -27.82
CA PRO A 386 7.90 -8.45 -27.91
C PRO A 386 7.59 -7.01 -27.50
N ILE A 387 8.56 -6.37 -26.85
CA ILE A 387 8.53 -4.93 -26.65
C ILE A 387 9.08 -4.27 -27.90
N GLU A 388 8.29 -3.37 -28.50
CA GLU A 388 8.74 -2.49 -29.55
C GLU A 388 9.79 -1.57 -28.96
N ASP A 389 10.82 -1.17 -29.58
CA ASP A 389 11.88 -0.25 -29.17
C ASP A 389 12.92 -0.77 -28.15
N GLY A 390 14.11 -0.93 -28.63
CA GLY A 390 15.45 -0.88 -28.04
C GLY A 390 15.66 -0.87 -26.52
N TRP A 391 14.72 -1.38 -25.72
CA TRP A 391 14.73 -1.34 -24.27
C TRP A 391 15.87 -2.17 -23.64
N ARG A 392 16.46 -3.05 -24.45
CA ARG A 392 17.45 -4.00 -23.97
C ARG A 392 18.79 -3.33 -23.75
N THR A 393 19.26 -3.30 -22.52
CA THR A 393 20.65 -2.96 -22.22
C THR A 393 21.57 -4.01 -22.85
N PRO A 394 22.56 -3.64 -23.68
CA PRO A 394 23.48 -4.61 -24.27
C PRO A 394 24.21 -5.42 -23.19
N LEU A 395 24.07 -6.74 -23.24
CA LEU A 395 24.81 -7.63 -22.34
C LEU A 395 26.18 -7.99 -22.93
N PRO A 396 27.26 -7.93 -22.13
CA PRO A 396 28.59 -8.29 -22.61
C PRO A 396 28.64 -9.76 -23.04
N ARG A 397 28.74 -10.03 -24.33
CA ARG A 397 28.66 -11.38 -24.93
C ARG A 397 29.64 -12.38 -24.33
N PHE A 398 30.89 -11.99 -24.14
CA PHE A 398 31.94 -12.89 -23.65
C PHE A 398 31.73 -13.30 -22.18
N THR A 399 31.40 -12.33 -21.31
CA THR A 399 31.15 -12.60 -19.90
C THR A 399 29.90 -13.43 -19.71
N THR A 400 28.85 -13.19 -20.49
CA THR A 400 27.59 -13.94 -20.48
C THR A 400 27.81 -15.40 -20.89
N TRP A 401 28.56 -15.65 -22.02
CA TRP A 401 28.85 -17.00 -22.48
C TRP A 401 29.72 -17.78 -21.47
N ARG A 402 30.78 -17.17 -20.94
CA ARG A 402 31.61 -17.78 -19.90
C ARG A 402 30.78 -18.17 -18.67
N ARG A 403 29.87 -17.32 -18.23
CA ARG A 403 29.00 -17.63 -17.10
C ARG A 403 28.03 -18.76 -17.38
N ARG A 404 27.43 -18.82 -18.56
CA ARG A 404 26.57 -19.95 -18.98
C ARG A 404 27.27 -21.30 -18.82
N LEU A 405 28.53 -21.40 -19.21
CA LEU A 405 29.31 -22.64 -19.06
C LEU A 405 29.61 -22.96 -17.59
N LEU A 406 29.94 -21.96 -16.78
CA LEU A 406 30.24 -22.16 -15.36
C LEU A 406 28.99 -22.49 -14.53
N THR A 407 27.83 -22.03 -14.92
CA THR A 407 26.56 -22.29 -14.22
C THR A 407 25.89 -23.61 -14.65
N ALA A 408 26.17 -24.09 -15.86
CA ALA A 408 25.54 -25.30 -16.40
C ALA A 408 25.58 -26.53 -15.46
N PRO A 409 26.72 -26.89 -14.85
CA PRO A 409 26.79 -28.05 -13.93
C PRO A 409 25.91 -27.82 -12.66
N ARG A 410 25.87 -26.57 -12.17
CA ARG A 410 25.04 -26.22 -10.99
C ARG A 410 23.55 -26.31 -11.32
N MET A 411 23.15 -25.84 -12.52
CA MET A 411 21.77 -25.95 -13.00
C MET A 411 21.35 -27.42 -13.22
N LEU A 412 22.21 -28.25 -13.79
CA LEU A 412 21.93 -29.68 -13.93
C LEU A 412 21.77 -30.38 -12.56
N ARG A 413 22.64 -30.06 -11.60
CA ARG A 413 22.52 -30.57 -10.22
C ARG A 413 21.24 -30.04 -9.55
N LEU A 414 20.90 -28.79 -9.77
CA LEU A 414 19.65 -28.19 -9.27
C LEU A 414 18.46 -28.99 -9.79
N MET A 415 18.33 -29.14 -11.10
CA MET A 415 17.22 -29.88 -11.74
C MET A 415 17.11 -31.32 -11.21
N ALA A 416 18.24 -31.99 -10.96
CA ALA A 416 18.27 -33.35 -10.43
C ALA A 416 17.88 -33.46 -8.94
N THR A 417 17.83 -32.35 -8.20
CA THR A 417 17.62 -32.36 -6.75
C THR A 417 16.37 -31.57 -6.31
N LEU A 418 15.62 -30.96 -7.24
CA LEU A 418 14.47 -30.10 -6.92
C LEU A 418 13.41 -30.82 -6.07
N ASP A 419 13.01 -32.03 -6.44
CA ASP A 419 12.03 -32.82 -5.68
C ASP A 419 12.49 -33.02 -4.23
N LYS A 420 13.76 -33.42 -4.05
CA LYS A 420 14.34 -33.62 -2.71
C LYS A 420 14.41 -32.31 -1.91
N GLN A 421 14.66 -31.16 -2.57
CA GLN A 421 14.66 -29.86 -1.92
C GLN A 421 13.25 -29.48 -1.49
N ALA A 422 12.25 -29.67 -2.35
CA ALA A 422 10.84 -29.42 -2.01
C ALA A 422 10.36 -30.31 -0.86
N ASP A 423 10.66 -31.61 -0.87
CA ASP A 423 10.31 -32.54 0.21
C ASP A 423 10.94 -32.16 1.56
N ARG A 424 12.18 -31.67 1.53
CA ARG A 424 12.86 -31.18 2.74
C ARG A 424 12.23 -29.87 3.22
N ALA A 425 11.92 -28.96 2.30
CA ALA A 425 11.25 -27.70 2.63
C ALA A 425 9.88 -27.95 3.27
N GLU A 426 9.07 -28.83 2.71
CA GLU A 426 7.75 -29.15 3.25
C GLU A 426 7.83 -29.74 4.66
N ARG A 427 8.69 -30.73 4.86
CA ARG A 427 8.91 -31.29 6.21
C ARG A 427 9.39 -30.24 7.21
N ALA A 428 10.30 -29.34 6.78
CA ALA A 428 10.80 -28.27 7.64
C ALA A 428 9.72 -27.28 8.00
N VAL A 429 8.80 -26.96 7.08
CA VAL A 429 7.67 -26.05 7.34
C VAL A 429 6.66 -26.66 8.29
N LEU A 430 6.32 -27.93 8.11
CA LEU A 430 5.42 -28.64 9.02
C LEU A 430 5.99 -28.75 10.44
N ASP A 431 7.27 -29.06 10.57
CA ASP A 431 7.98 -29.10 11.86
C ASP A 431 8.04 -27.70 12.50
N ALA A 432 8.33 -26.67 11.71
CA ALA A 432 8.33 -25.28 12.19
C ALA A 432 6.93 -24.86 12.67
N GLU A 433 5.86 -25.17 11.91
CA GLU A 433 4.49 -24.86 12.32
C GLU A 433 4.13 -25.55 13.63
N GLN A 434 4.47 -26.82 13.80
CA GLN A 434 4.23 -27.51 15.06
C GLN A 434 4.94 -26.86 16.23
N LYS A 435 6.20 -26.41 16.05
CA LYS A 435 6.98 -25.70 17.07
C LYS A 435 6.38 -24.34 17.39
N VAL A 436 5.94 -23.58 16.36
CA VAL A 436 5.31 -22.27 16.54
C VAL A 436 4.00 -22.41 17.33
N ARG A 437 3.18 -23.40 17.03
CA ARG A 437 1.92 -23.67 17.74
C ARG A 437 2.11 -24.06 19.20
N ALA A 438 3.25 -24.67 19.55
CA ALA A 438 3.53 -25.13 20.91
C ALA A 438 3.98 -24.00 21.85
N VAL A 439 4.26 -22.79 21.32
CA VAL A 439 4.68 -21.63 22.09
C VAL A 439 3.49 -20.79 22.48
N ASP A 440 3.32 -20.45 23.74
CA ASP A 440 2.39 -19.42 24.17
C ASP A 440 2.98 -18.02 23.89
N PRO A 441 2.48 -17.27 22.90
CA PRO A 441 3.05 -15.98 22.52
C PRO A 441 2.80 -14.90 23.56
N TYR A 442 1.78 -15.03 24.41
CA TYR A 442 1.48 -14.06 25.48
C TYR A 442 2.45 -14.17 26.65
N ALA A 443 3.10 -15.33 26.83
CA ALA A 443 4.13 -15.52 27.85
C ALA A 443 5.49 -14.90 27.45
N LEU A 444 5.67 -14.52 26.19
CA LEU A 444 6.94 -13.96 25.70
C LEU A 444 7.04 -12.46 25.99
N SER A 445 8.24 -12.01 26.33
CA SER A 445 8.58 -10.58 26.37
C SER A 445 8.60 -9.97 24.95
N SER A 446 8.55 -8.64 24.86
CA SER A 446 8.62 -7.92 23.55
C SER A 446 9.87 -8.33 22.76
N ALA A 447 11.05 -8.38 23.42
CA ALA A 447 12.30 -8.77 22.78
C ALA A 447 12.32 -10.25 22.34
N GLU A 448 11.61 -11.13 23.03
CA GLU A 448 11.45 -12.53 22.63
C GLU A 448 10.50 -12.65 21.44
N LEU A 449 9.37 -11.95 21.43
CA LEU A 449 8.47 -11.86 20.29
C LEU A 449 9.22 -11.37 19.04
N GLN A 450 10.07 -10.34 19.17
CA GLN A 450 10.88 -9.84 18.05
C GLN A 450 11.85 -10.91 17.54
N ARG A 451 12.61 -11.55 18.42
CA ARG A 451 13.53 -12.65 18.01
C ARG A 451 12.79 -13.80 17.36
N TYR A 452 11.57 -14.09 17.83
CA TYR A 452 10.74 -15.14 17.23
C TYR A 452 10.29 -14.76 15.83
N ARG A 453 9.83 -13.52 15.67
CA ARG A 453 9.43 -12.95 14.37
C ARG A 453 10.58 -12.97 13.36
N GLU A 454 11.77 -12.53 13.74
CA GLU A 454 12.97 -12.55 12.89
C GLU A 454 13.31 -13.96 12.40
N ARG A 455 13.25 -14.96 13.29
CA ARG A 455 13.50 -16.36 12.91
C ARG A 455 12.47 -16.88 11.90
N ILE A 456 11.22 -16.51 12.05
CA ILE A 456 10.16 -16.89 11.10
C ILE A 456 10.45 -16.24 9.74
N LEU A 457 10.81 -14.97 9.70
CA LEU A 457 11.11 -14.25 8.45
C LEU A 457 12.34 -14.83 7.74
N ASP A 458 13.42 -15.09 8.48
CA ASP A 458 14.60 -15.75 7.92
C ASP A 458 14.30 -17.17 7.42
N PHE A 459 13.42 -17.87 8.11
CA PHE A 459 12.96 -19.19 7.68
C PHE A 459 12.15 -19.10 6.39
N ALA A 460 11.17 -18.18 6.32
CA ALA A 460 10.36 -17.95 5.12
C ALA A 460 11.23 -17.52 3.93
N ALA A 461 12.24 -16.68 4.15
CA ALA A 461 13.21 -16.29 3.13
C ALA A 461 13.99 -17.50 2.58
N ARG A 462 14.40 -18.45 3.42
CA ARG A 462 15.05 -19.70 2.95
C ARG A 462 14.09 -20.59 2.15
N ILE A 463 12.83 -20.66 2.53
CA ILE A 463 11.81 -21.43 1.79
C ILE A 463 11.50 -20.79 0.44
N SER A 464 11.48 -19.44 0.37
CA SER A 464 11.22 -18.71 -0.90
C SER A 464 12.26 -19.06 -1.98
N ARG A 465 13.52 -19.31 -1.60
CA ARG A 465 14.58 -19.75 -2.53
C ARG A 465 14.22 -21.07 -3.24
N VAL A 466 13.60 -22.02 -2.52
CA VAL A 466 13.17 -23.30 -3.11
C VAL A 466 12.08 -23.06 -4.16
N HIS A 467 11.07 -22.23 -3.84
CA HIS A 467 10.02 -21.87 -4.77
C HIS A 467 10.56 -21.13 -6.00
N LEU A 468 11.49 -20.19 -5.81
CA LEU A 468 12.14 -19.44 -6.90
C LEU A 468 12.85 -20.38 -7.87
N ARG A 469 13.64 -21.33 -7.36
CA ARG A 469 14.37 -22.33 -8.17
C ARG A 469 13.42 -23.19 -8.99
N VAL A 470 12.35 -23.66 -8.37
CA VAL A 470 11.33 -24.48 -9.05
C VAL A 470 10.60 -23.68 -10.10
N THR A 471 10.22 -22.43 -9.80
CA THR A 471 9.52 -21.53 -10.73
C THR A 471 10.33 -21.27 -11.98
N GLY A 472 11.63 -20.98 -11.84
CA GLY A 472 12.53 -20.80 -12.99
C GLY A 472 12.67 -22.04 -13.87
N VAL A 473 12.78 -23.23 -13.26
CA VAL A 473 12.88 -24.49 -14.01
C VAL A 473 11.55 -24.89 -14.66
N ALA A 474 10.42 -24.66 -13.97
CA ALA A 474 9.10 -24.95 -14.51
C ALA A 474 8.76 -24.06 -15.72
N GLY A 475 9.04 -22.75 -15.64
CA GLY A 475 8.88 -21.83 -16.77
C GLY A 475 9.72 -22.24 -17.96
N ALA A 476 11.02 -22.48 -17.76
CA ALA A 476 11.90 -22.96 -18.82
C ALA A 476 11.46 -24.30 -19.41
N GLY A 477 10.92 -25.20 -18.59
CA GLY A 477 10.36 -26.47 -19.02
C GLY A 477 9.15 -26.31 -19.95
N TYR A 478 8.23 -25.44 -19.57
CA TYR A 478 7.05 -25.08 -20.38
C TYR A 478 7.45 -24.47 -21.72
N ASP A 479 8.33 -23.48 -21.72
CA ASP A 479 8.79 -22.78 -22.92
C ASP A 479 9.52 -23.72 -23.90
N ASN A 480 10.32 -24.65 -23.35
CA ASN A 480 11.01 -25.63 -24.19
C ASN A 480 10.04 -26.66 -24.82
N VAL A 481 8.97 -27.06 -24.09
CA VAL A 481 7.92 -27.90 -24.68
C VAL A 481 7.18 -27.13 -25.77
N LEU A 482 6.77 -25.88 -25.52
CA LEU A 482 6.12 -25.03 -26.52
C LEU A 482 6.99 -24.87 -27.78
N ALA A 483 8.26 -24.54 -27.62
CA ALA A 483 9.18 -24.38 -28.73
C ALA A 483 9.38 -25.70 -29.54
N LEU A 484 9.36 -26.84 -28.86
CA LEU A 484 9.52 -28.15 -29.53
C LEU A 484 8.29 -28.54 -30.34
N VAL A 485 7.08 -28.20 -29.88
CA VAL A 485 5.84 -28.60 -30.54
C VAL A 485 5.30 -27.55 -31.52
N ARG A 486 5.76 -26.29 -31.45
CA ARG A 486 5.35 -25.21 -32.35
C ARG A 486 5.49 -25.55 -33.85
N PRO A 487 6.55 -26.20 -34.34
CA PRO A 487 6.66 -26.59 -35.76
C PRO A 487 5.56 -27.57 -36.21
N VAL A 488 4.94 -28.27 -35.26
CA VAL A 488 3.90 -29.29 -35.56
C VAL A 488 2.50 -28.72 -35.40
N LEU A 489 2.28 -27.86 -34.41
CA LEU A 489 0.97 -27.27 -34.09
C LEU A 489 0.73 -25.92 -34.80
N GLY A 490 1.78 -25.29 -35.34
CA GLY A 490 1.67 -23.99 -35.99
C GLY A 490 1.18 -22.90 -35.03
N ASP A 491 0.30 -22.04 -35.50
CA ASP A 491 -0.27 -20.92 -34.73
C ASP A 491 -1.18 -21.36 -33.57
N GLU A 492 -1.68 -22.60 -33.62
CA GLU A 492 -2.49 -23.16 -32.52
C GLU A 492 -1.65 -23.57 -31.30
N ALA A 493 -0.32 -23.56 -31.38
CA ALA A 493 0.54 -24.07 -30.33
C ALA A 493 0.29 -23.38 -29.00
N GLU A 494 0.16 -22.04 -28.98
CA GLU A 494 -0.05 -21.25 -27.77
C GLU A 494 -1.38 -21.57 -27.08
N GLY A 495 -2.45 -21.82 -27.84
CA GLY A 495 -3.76 -22.18 -27.31
C GLY A 495 -3.86 -23.66 -26.88
N ARG A 496 -3.08 -24.56 -27.48
CA ARG A 496 -3.19 -26.01 -27.26
C ARG A 496 -2.17 -26.58 -26.26
N VAL A 497 -0.96 -26.01 -26.18
CA VAL A 497 0.08 -26.48 -25.26
C VAL A 497 -0.35 -26.43 -23.79
N PRO A 498 -1.12 -25.43 -23.31
CA PRO A 498 -1.66 -25.46 -21.94
C PRO A 498 -2.37 -26.76 -21.59
N THR A 499 -3.10 -27.40 -22.52
CA THR A 499 -3.76 -28.69 -22.29
C THR A 499 -2.80 -29.81 -21.92
N LEU A 500 -1.53 -29.77 -22.34
CA LEU A 500 -0.51 -30.73 -21.93
C LEU A 500 -0.17 -30.66 -20.44
N PHE A 501 -0.57 -29.58 -19.77
CA PHE A 501 -0.31 -29.30 -18.36
C PHE A 501 -1.59 -29.27 -17.51
N THR A 502 -2.70 -29.82 -18.01
CA THR A 502 -3.99 -29.97 -17.27
C THR A 502 -4.14 -31.39 -16.73
N GLY A 503 -4.99 -31.58 -15.74
CA GLY A 503 -5.28 -32.88 -15.15
C GLY A 503 -4.03 -33.64 -14.68
N LEU A 504 -3.02 -32.89 -14.17
CA LEU A 504 -1.79 -33.49 -13.67
C LEU A 504 -1.99 -34.05 -12.27
N PRO A 505 -1.44 -35.23 -11.97
CA PRO A 505 -1.49 -35.74 -10.60
C PRO A 505 -0.65 -34.87 -9.65
N GLY A 506 -1.19 -34.65 -8.44
CA GLY A 506 -0.46 -33.95 -7.38
C GLY A 506 -0.40 -32.43 -7.49
N VAL A 507 -1.21 -31.81 -8.33
CA VAL A 507 -1.38 -30.35 -8.38
C VAL A 507 -2.21 -29.90 -7.16
N GLU A 508 -1.69 -28.92 -6.42
CA GLU A 508 -2.26 -28.50 -5.14
C GLU A 508 -3.63 -27.83 -5.29
N SER A 509 -3.83 -27.05 -6.34
CA SER A 509 -5.14 -26.41 -6.62
C SER A 509 -6.24 -27.46 -6.87
N ALA A 510 -5.96 -28.49 -7.65
CA ALA A 510 -6.87 -29.61 -7.88
C ALA A 510 -7.19 -30.36 -6.58
N ARG A 511 -6.21 -30.48 -5.69
CA ARG A 511 -6.39 -31.10 -4.38
C ARG A 511 -7.33 -30.33 -3.48
N ILE A 512 -7.25 -28.98 -3.47
CA ILE A 512 -8.18 -28.12 -2.74
C ILE A 512 -9.62 -28.38 -3.21
N SER A 513 -9.85 -28.40 -4.51
CA SER A 513 -11.18 -28.63 -5.11
C SER A 513 -11.74 -30.00 -4.75
N LEU A 514 -10.90 -31.05 -4.78
CA LEU A 514 -11.29 -32.40 -4.37
C LEU A 514 -11.64 -32.48 -2.87
N ASP A 515 -10.82 -31.90 -2.00
CA ASP A 515 -11.04 -31.90 -0.55
C ASP A 515 -12.31 -31.11 -0.18
N LEU A 516 -12.62 -29.99 -0.89
CA LEU A 516 -13.89 -29.25 -0.74
C LEU A 516 -15.10 -30.05 -1.23
N TRP A 517 -14.96 -30.74 -2.36
CA TRP A 517 -16.00 -31.66 -2.86
C TRP A 517 -16.31 -32.76 -1.86
N GLU A 518 -15.29 -33.39 -1.31
CA GLU A 518 -15.48 -34.42 -0.28
C GLU A 518 -16.16 -33.83 0.97
N LEU A 519 -15.81 -32.63 1.41
CA LEU A 519 -16.49 -31.91 2.50
C LEU A 519 -17.99 -31.72 2.19
N SER A 520 -18.31 -31.32 0.96
CA SER A 520 -19.72 -31.15 0.57
C SER A 520 -20.52 -32.48 0.63
N ARG A 521 -19.90 -33.60 0.26
CA ARG A 521 -20.54 -34.92 0.37
C ARG A 521 -20.76 -35.33 1.82
N VAL A 522 -19.74 -35.10 2.68
CA VAL A 522 -19.89 -35.33 4.13
C VAL A 522 -20.98 -34.44 4.74
N ALA A 523 -21.12 -33.19 4.26
CA ALA A 523 -22.18 -32.29 4.72
C ALA A 523 -23.60 -32.87 4.39
N ILE A 524 -23.76 -33.44 3.20
CA ILE A 524 -25.02 -34.10 2.78
C ILE A 524 -25.25 -35.34 3.62
N GLU A 525 -24.28 -36.24 3.73
CA GLU A 525 -24.37 -37.48 4.48
C GLU A 525 -24.69 -37.27 5.97
N THR A 526 -24.16 -36.18 6.55
CA THR A 526 -24.37 -35.85 7.97
C THR A 526 -25.58 -34.96 8.23
N GLY A 527 -26.30 -34.52 7.20
CA GLY A 527 -27.49 -33.68 7.31
C GLY A 527 -27.24 -32.20 7.64
N ILE A 528 -25.98 -31.71 7.61
CA ILE A 528 -25.68 -30.30 7.90
C ILE A 528 -25.70 -29.40 6.64
N ALA A 529 -25.92 -29.98 5.45
CA ALA A 529 -25.88 -29.25 4.18
C ALA A 529 -26.77 -28.01 4.16
N GLY A 530 -27.99 -28.08 4.68
CA GLY A 530 -28.91 -26.95 4.77
C GLY A 530 -28.38 -25.81 5.65
N ARG A 531 -27.64 -26.12 6.70
CA ARG A 531 -27.08 -25.16 7.65
C ARG A 531 -25.90 -24.36 7.11
N LEU A 532 -25.18 -24.87 6.11
CA LEU A 532 -24.02 -24.18 5.52
C LEU A 532 -24.39 -22.81 4.92
N ARG A 533 -25.67 -22.60 4.61
CA ARG A 533 -26.18 -21.33 4.06
C ARG A 533 -26.79 -20.39 5.13
N GLU A 534 -26.84 -20.85 6.39
CA GLU A 534 -27.36 -20.06 7.48
C GLU A 534 -26.36 -18.97 7.90
N PRO A 535 -26.79 -17.71 8.14
CA PRO A 535 -25.93 -16.69 8.68
C PRO A 535 -25.36 -17.11 10.03
N GLY A 536 -24.03 -16.97 10.20
CA GLY A 536 -23.35 -17.27 11.46
C GLY A 536 -23.04 -18.77 11.68
N PHE A 537 -23.16 -19.62 10.66
CA PHE A 537 -22.71 -21.01 10.76
C PHE A 537 -21.20 -21.07 11.04
N ASP A 538 -20.82 -21.62 12.21
CA ASP A 538 -19.42 -21.92 12.52
C ASP A 538 -19.11 -23.38 12.23
N PRO A 539 -18.28 -23.70 11.23
CA PRO A 539 -17.95 -25.08 10.87
C PRO A 539 -17.17 -25.83 11.96
N ARG A 540 -16.66 -25.11 12.96
CA ARG A 540 -15.85 -25.61 14.08
C ARG A 540 -16.68 -25.98 15.32
N ASP A 541 -18.00 -25.74 15.29
CA ASP A 541 -18.87 -26.01 16.43
C ASP A 541 -18.76 -27.51 16.83
N PRO A 542 -18.36 -27.79 18.08
CA PRO A 542 -18.25 -29.16 18.56
C PRO A 542 -19.56 -29.94 18.57
N ALA A 543 -20.70 -29.30 18.41
CA ALA A 543 -22.01 -29.96 18.28
C ALA A 543 -22.25 -30.57 16.89
N HIS A 544 -21.42 -30.29 15.90
CA HIS A 544 -21.54 -30.92 14.57
C HIS A 544 -21.18 -32.39 14.61
N PRO A 545 -21.73 -33.19 13.65
CA PRO A 545 -21.42 -34.61 13.55
C PRO A 545 -19.92 -34.90 13.43
N ALA A 546 -19.45 -35.94 14.11
CA ALA A 546 -18.03 -36.29 14.15
C ALA A 546 -17.37 -36.47 12.76
N PRO A 547 -18.02 -37.07 11.72
CA PRO A 547 -17.41 -37.16 10.39
C PRO A 547 -17.13 -35.78 9.76
N TRP A 548 -18.06 -34.81 9.98
CA TRP A 548 -17.82 -33.43 9.53
C TRP A 548 -16.63 -32.81 10.24
N GLN A 549 -16.62 -32.85 11.57
CA GLN A 549 -15.52 -32.28 12.36
C GLN A 549 -14.17 -32.86 11.94
N GLN A 550 -14.09 -34.16 11.79
CA GLN A 550 -12.85 -34.82 11.37
C GLN A 550 -12.42 -34.37 9.97
N ARG A 551 -13.33 -34.31 9.02
CA ARG A 551 -13.02 -33.94 7.63
C ARG A 551 -12.67 -32.43 7.51
N TYR A 552 -13.43 -31.58 8.19
CA TYR A 552 -13.16 -30.16 8.24
C TYR A 552 -11.80 -29.84 8.89
N THR A 553 -11.51 -30.48 10.03
CA THR A 553 -10.21 -30.32 10.69
C THR A 553 -9.07 -30.74 9.76
N ALA A 554 -9.18 -31.86 9.09
CA ALA A 554 -8.19 -32.35 8.13
C ALA A 554 -8.01 -31.37 6.96
N PHE A 555 -9.10 -30.76 6.47
CA PHE A 555 -9.04 -29.73 5.45
C PHE A 555 -8.27 -28.49 5.93
N ILE A 556 -8.59 -27.96 7.11
CA ILE A 556 -7.94 -26.78 7.69
C ILE A 556 -6.47 -27.07 8.03
N GLU A 557 -6.14 -28.24 8.52
CA GLU A 557 -4.73 -28.61 8.77
C GLU A 557 -3.91 -28.63 7.48
N ARG A 558 -4.51 -29.05 6.37
CA ARG A 558 -3.83 -29.08 5.06
C ARG A 558 -3.84 -27.72 4.36
N HIS A 559 -4.97 -27.04 4.30
CA HIS A 559 -5.20 -25.86 3.46
C HIS A 559 -5.45 -24.57 4.23
N GLY A 560 -5.52 -24.59 5.54
CA GLY A 560 -5.89 -23.43 6.37
C GLY A 560 -4.94 -22.23 6.30
N HIS A 561 -3.74 -22.40 5.74
CA HIS A 561 -2.79 -21.33 5.45
C HIS A 561 -3.13 -20.54 4.17
N ARG A 562 -4.08 -21.03 3.38
CA ARG A 562 -4.55 -20.38 2.16
C ARG A 562 -5.60 -19.32 2.49
N GLY A 563 -5.86 -18.43 1.55
CA GLY A 563 -6.86 -17.36 1.69
C GLY A 563 -6.83 -16.42 0.49
N LEU A 564 -7.66 -15.40 0.54
CA LEU A 564 -7.60 -14.27 -0.38
C LEU A 564 -6.39 -13.41 -0.01
N HIS A 565 -5.63 -12.92 -0.99
CA HIS A 565 -4.42 -12.12 -0.75
C HIS A 565 -3.44 -12.81 0.21
N GLU A 566 -3.21 -14.10 0.01
CA GLU A 566 -2.56 -15.01 0.95
C GLU A 566 -1.13 -14.62 1.40
N MET A 567 -0.47 -13.68 0.69
CA MET A 567 0.84 -13.12 1.07
C MET A 567 0.75 -11.74 1.71
N GLU A 568 -0.43 -11.12 1.73
CA GLU A 568 -0.68 -9.88 2.49
C GLU A 568 -0.86 -10.20 3.97
N VAL A 569 -0.02 -9.60 4.83
CA VAL A 569 -0.03 -9.91 6.28
C VAL A 569 -1.34 -9.53 6.95
N ALA A 570 -2.02 -8.48 6.46
CA ALA A 570 -3.32 -8.06 6.97
C ALA A 570 -4.47 -9.01 6.59
N ALA A 571 -4.30 -9.82 5.54
CA ALA A 571 -5.33 -10.74 5.08
C ALA A 571 -5.49 -11.94 6.02
N LYS A 572 -6.72 -12.33 6.29
CA LYS A 572 -7.01 -13.53 7.09
C LYS A 572 -6.99 -14.79 6.23
N THR A 573 -6.30 -15.81 6.71
CA THR A 573 -6.31 -17.13 6.06
C THR A 573 -7.54 -17.93 6.49
N TRP A 574 -7.86 -19.00 5.76
CA TRP A 574 -9.01 -19.89 6.04
C TRP A 574 -9.00 -20.49 7.45
N ARG A 575 -7.84 -20.58 8.08
CA ARG A 575 -7.70 -21.01 9.47
C ARG A 575 -8.35 -20.02 10.44
N TRP A 576 -8.18 -18.72 10.17
CA TRP A 576 -8.65 -17.64 11.03
C TRP A 576 -10.02 -17.09 10.62
N ASP A 577 -10.36 -17.20 9.32
CA ASP A 577 -11.67 -16.87 8.78
C ASP A 577 -12.22 -18.07 7.99
N PRO A 578 -13.13 -18.87 8.55
CA PRO A 578 -13.69 -20.03 7.90
C PRO A 578 -14.82 -19.73 6.91
N ALA A 579 -15.37 -18.50 6.90
CA ALA A 579 -16.52 -18.17 6.08
C ALA A 579 -16.33 -18.44 4.59
N PRO A 580 -15.17 -18.13 3.95
CA PRO A 580 -14.93 -18.50 2.56
C PRO A 580 -14.96 -20.02 2.32
N VAL A 581 -14.46 -20.83 3.26
CA VAL A 581 -14.49 -22.29 3.14
C VAL A 581 -15.93 -22.82 3.17
N VAL A 582 -16.75 -22.29 4.07
CA VAL A 582 -18.17 -22.66 4.16
C VAL A 582 -18.90 -22.31 2.86
N ALA A 583 -18.66 -21.12 2.32
CA ALA A 583 -19.23 -20.70 1.04
C ALA A 583 -18.81 -21.61 -0.12
N MET A 584 -17.53 -22.01 -0.18
CA MET A 584 -17.02 -22.94 -1.18
C MET A 584 -17.68 -24.33 -1.05
N VAL A 585 -17.80 -24.87 0.16
CA VAL A 585 -18.47 -26.16 0.38
C VAL A 585 -19.95 -26.08 -0.02
N ALA A 586 -20.62 -24.97 0.31
CA ALA A 586 -22.01 -24.75 -0.05
C ALA A 586 -22.23 -24.67 -1.57
N SER A 587 -21.28 -24.10 -2.34
CA SER A 587 -21.36 -24.07 -3.81
C SER A 587 -21.25 -25.45 -4.45
N TYR A 588 -20.59 -26.40 -3.80
CA TYR A 588 -20.49 -27.77 -4.29
C TYR A 588 -21.68 -28.68 -3.94
N LEU A 589 -22.65 -28.23 -3.13
CA LEU A 589 -23.79 -29.06 -2.74
C LEU A 589 -24.66 -29.48 -3.94
N ASP A 590 -24.89 -28.51 -4.84
CA ASP A 590 -25.85 -28.65 -5.95
C ASP A 590 -25.12 -28.78 -7.31
N ILE A 591 -23.79 -29.00 -7.32
CA ILE A 591 -23.05 -29.13 -8.57
C ILE A 591 -23.45 -30.43 -9.32
N ASP A 592 -23.62 -30.29 -10.64
CA ASP A 592 -23.87 -31.41 -11.52
C ASP A 592 -22.71 -32.44 -11.44
N PRO A 593 -22.97 -33.74 -11.32
CA PRO A 593 -21.95 -34.78 -11.27
C PRO A 593 -20.91 -34.73 -12.40
N ASP A 594 -21.32 -34.32 -13.61
CA ASP A 594 -20.41 -34.17 -14.78
C ASP A 594 -19.48 -32.97 -14.67
N HIS A 595 -19.82 -32.00 -13.81
CA HIS A 595 -19.02 -30.82 -13.49
C HIS A 595 -18.31 -30.92 -12.14
N ALA A 596 -18.49 -32.02 -11.43
CA ALA A 596 -17.81 -32.27 -10.18
C ALA A 596 -16.29 -32.40 -10.38
N PRO A 597 -15.44 -31.92 -9.44
CA PRO A 597 -13.99 -31.96 -9.59
C PRO A 597 -13.40 -33.31 -10.03
N PRO A 598 -13.86 -34.49 -9.54
CA PRO A 598 -13.36 -35.76 -10.03
C PRO A 598 -13.63 -36.00 -11.52
N ALA A 599 -14.82 -35.64 -12.01
CA ALA A 599 -15.20 -35.83 -13.41
C ALA A 599 -14.41 -34.88 -14.33
N VAL A 600 -14.24 -33.61 -13.90
CA VAL A 600 -13.45 -32.62 -14.62
C VAL A 600 -11.99 -33.06 -14.75
N LEU A 601 -11.38 -33.52 -13.66
CA LEU A 601 -10.00 -34.03 -13.67
C LEU A 601 -9.83 -35.24 -14.60
N ALA A 602 -10.76 -36.17 -14.58
CA ALA A 602 -10.73 -37.35 -15.46
C ALA A 602 -10.82 -36.94 -16.95
N ARG A 603 -11.69 -35.99 -17.28
CA ARG A 603 -11.82 -35.44 -18.64
C ARG A 603 -10.52 -34.75 -19.08
N GLN A 604 -9.95 -33.89 -18.24
CA GLN A 604 -8.70 -33.20 -18.52
C GLN A 604 -7.51 -34.15 -18.74
N GLU A 605 -7.45 -35.22 -17.92
CA GLU A 605 -6.45 -36.25 -18.11
C GLU A 605 -6.60 -36.94 -19.47
N ALA A 606 -7.81 -37.26 -19.86
CA ALA A 606 -8.11 -37.85 -21.14
C ALA A 606 -7.71 -36.96 -22.31
N GLU A 607 -8.03 -35.67 -22.24
CA GLU A 607 -7.66 -34.66 -23.24
C GLU A 607 -6.14 -34.48 -23.32
N ARG A 608 -5.46 -34.37 -22.18
CA ARG A 608 -3.99 -34.31 -22.11
C ARG A 608 -3.33 -35.48 -22.78
N LEU A 609 -3.81 -36.69 -22.47
CA LEU A 609 -3.28 -37.92 -23.05
C LEU A 609 -3.58 -38.05 -24.57
N ALA A 610 -4.74 -37.56 -25.02
CA ALA A 610 -5.10 -37.51 -26.43
C ALA A 610 -4.19 -36.58 -27.20
N LEU A 611 -4.01 -35.33 -26.71
CA LEU A 611 -3.12 -34.35 -27.32
C LEU A 611 -1.65 -34.81 -27.31
N THR A 612 -1.21 -35.44 -26.22
CA THR A 612 0.15 -36.00 -26.14
C THR A 612 0.39 -37.03 -27.23
N ARG A 613 -0.57 -37.92 -27.47
CA ARG A 613 -0.50 -38.95 -28.54
C ARG A 613 -0.52 -38.34 -29.93
N GLU A 614 -1.35 -37.33 -30.16
CA GLU A 614 -1.42 -36.59 -31.43
C GLU A 614 -0.07 -35.96 -31.75
N ILE A 615 0.50 -35.21 -30.81
CA ILE A 615 1.81 -34.54 -31.01
C ILE A 615 2.91 -35.57 -31.22
N ASP A 616 2.96 -36.63 -30.37
CA ASP A 616 3.98 -37.68 -30.50
C ASP A 616 3.96 -38.34 -31.89
N ALA A 617 2.76 -38.59 -32.46
CA ALA A 617 2.63 -39.17 -33.78
C ALA A 617 3.12 -38.24 -34.92
N ARG A 618 3.00 -36.94 -34.76
CA ARG A 618 3.39 -35.93 -35.77
C ARG A 618 4.86 -35.53 -35.71
N LEU A 619 5.54 -35.75 -34.59
CA LEU A 619 6.97 -35.40 -34.40
C LEU A 619 7.92 -36.39 -35.16
N GLY A 620 8.97 -35.83 -35.73
CA GLY A 620 10.08 -36.61 -36.27
C GLY A 620 10.84 -37.42 -35.20
N PHE A 621 11.62 -38.43 -35.60
CA PHE A 621 12.26 -39.36 -34.68
C PHE A 621 13.07 -38.68 -33.54
N ALA A 622 13.93 -37.73 -33.88
CA ALA A 622 14.75 -37.05 -32.88
C ALA A 622 13.92 -36.15 -31.93
N GLN A 623 12.97 -35.37 -32.49
CA GLN A 623 12.07 -34.52 -31.72
C GLN A 623 11.17 -35.33 -30.79
N ARG A 624 10.68 -36.48 -31.25
CA ARG A 624 9.89 -37.42 -30.47
C ARG A 624 10.64 -37.96 -29.25
N ARG A 625 11.93 -38.30 -29.41
CA ARG A 625 12.75 -38.73 -28.26
C ARG A 625 12.93 -37.60 -27.24
N ILE A 626 13.15 -36.36 -27.72
CA ILE A 626 13.24 -35.18 -26.85
C ILE A 626 11.90 -34.92 -26.16
N PHE A 627 10.80 -34.95 -26.89
CA PHE A 627 9.46 -34.73 -26.35
C PHE A 627 9.09 -35.72 -25.26
N ARG A 628 9.29 -37.02 -25.49
CA ARG A 628 9.02 -38.07 -24.50
C ARG A 628 9.90 -37.98 -23.26
N TRP A 629 11.07 -37.37 -23.38
CA TRP A 629 11.97 -37.15 -22.23
C TRP A 629 11.61 -35.85 -21.50
N LEU A 630 11.28 -34.78 -22.21
CA LEU A 630 11.08 -33.44 -21.66
C LEU A 630 9.68 -33.27 -21.04
N LEU A 631 8.62 -33.69 -21.75
CA LEU A 631 7.24 -33.45 -21.33
C LEU A 631 6.94 -33.95 -19.92
N PRO A 632 7.21 -35.19 -19.54
CA PRO A 632 6.92 -35.66 -18.18
C PRO A 632 7.68 -34.89 -17.10
N ARG A 633 8.89 -34.42 -17.41
CA ARG A 633 9.67 -33.61 -16.50
C ARG A 633 9.10 -32.21 -16.34
N ALA A 634 8.74 -31.56 -17.45
CA ALA A 634 8.10 -30.26 -17.42
C ALA A 634 6.77 -30.30 -16.66
N GLN A 635 5.97 -31.34 -16.88
CA GLN A 635 4.74 -31.57 -16.12
C GLN A 635 5.00 -31.72 -14.61
N GLY A 636 6.02 -32.53 -14.24
CA GLY A 636 6.42 -32.67 -12.84
C GLY A 636 6.89 -31.36 -12.22
N TRP A 637 7.66 -30.53 -12.93
CA TRP A 637 8.11 -29.22 -12.42
C TRP A 637 6.95 -28.22 -12.27
N VAL A 638 5.94 -28.24 -13.16
CA VAL A 638 4.74 -27.40 -13.01
C VAL A 638 3.94 -27.81 -11.77
N ALA A 639 3.73 -29.11 -11.55
CA ALA A 639 3.09 -29.60 -10.33
C ALA A 639 3.90 -29.25 -9.07
N LEU A 640 5.23 -29.36 -9.14
CA LEU A 640 6.12 -28.99 -8.05
C LEU A 640 6.11 -27.49 -7.74
N ARG A 641 5.94 -26.63 -8.76
CA ARG A 641 5.78 -25.17 -8.58
C ARG A 641 4.56 -24.86 -7.71
N GLU A 642 3.40 -25.47 -8.00
CA GLU A 642 2.19 -25.26 -7.21
C GLU A 642 2.37 -25.75 -5.75
N ARG A 643 2.99 -26.92 -5.58
CA ARG A 643 3.32 -27.47 -4.25
C ARG A 643 4.26 -26.53 -3.48
N THR A 644 5.34 -26.05 -4.10
CA THR A 644 6.30 -25.15 -3.43
C THR A 644 5.72 -23.77 -3.18
N LYS A 645 4.76 -23.27 -3.99
CA LYS A 645 3.99 -22.06 -3.69
C LYS A 645 3.20 -22.24 -2.40
N SER A 646 2.47 -23.34 -2.25
CA SER A 646 1.72 -23.65 -1.04
C SER A 646 2.62 -23.73 0.20
N ILE A 647 3.79 -24.37 0.07
CA ILE A 647 4.81 -24.45 1.13
C ILE A 647 5.33 -23.06 1.52
N LEU A 648 5.59 -22.20 0.54
CA LEU A 648 6.04 -20.81 0.76
C LEU A 648 4.99 -20.00 1.53
N VAL A 649 3.74 -20.03 1.07
CA VAL A 649 2.62 -19.34 1.75
C VAL A 649 2.51 -19.83 3.19
N ARG A 650 2.54 -21.14 3.41
CA ARG A 650 2.50 -21.72 4.76
C ARG A 650 3.64 -21.24 5.65
N ALA A 651 4.85 -21.12 5.11
CA ALA A 651 6.00 -20.60 5.85
C ALA A 651 5.86 -19.11 6.17
N ALA A 652 5.36 -18.31 5.22
CA ALA A 652 5.12 -16.87 5.41
C ALA A 652 4.04 -16.61 6.47
N ARG A 653 3.02 -17.48 6.54
CA ARG A 653 1.88 -17.36 7.48
C ARG A 653 2.16 -17.94 8.88
N LEU A 654 3.37 -18.44 9.16
CA LEU A 654 3.75 -18.86 10.51
C LEU A 654 3.69 -17.71 11.53
N GLY A 655 3.87 -16.46 11.08
CA GLY A 655 3.76 -15.27 11.92
C GLY A 655 2.36 -15.02 12.48
N ASP A 656 1.32 -15.52 11.84
CA ASP A 656 -0.08 -15.33 12.27
C ASP A 656 -0.35 -15.84 13.69
N TRP A 657 0.34 -16.89 14.10
CA TRP A 657 0.20 -17.49 15.44
C TRP A 657 0.62 -16.55 16.57
N HIS A 658 1.45 -15.53 16.26
CA HIS A 658 1.95 -14.56 17.23
C HIS A 658 1.37 -13.17 17.04
N LEU A 659 0.63 -12.93 15.93
CA LEU A 659 0.14 -11.61 15.54
C LEU A 659 -0.71 -10.97 16.63
N ALA A 660 -1.67 -11.71 17.19
CA ALA A 660 -2.56 -11.18 18.23
C ALA A 660 -1.80 -10.77 19.51
N ALA A 661 -0.78 -11.54 19.90
CA ALA A 661 0.05 -11.20 21.05
C ALA A 661 0.93 -9.96 20.78
N ILE A 662 1.43 -9.81 19.57
CA ILE A 662 2.16 -8.61 19.15
C ILE A 662 1.22 -7.39 19.16
N GLN A 663 0.02 -7.50 18.61
CA GLN A 663 -1.01 -6.44 18.63
C GLN A 663 -1.33 -6.01 20.07
N ALA A 664 -1.60 -6.97 20.97
CA ALA A 664 -1.87 -6.70 22.37
C ALA A 664 -0.68 -5.98 23.03
N ARG A 665 0.56 -6.40 22.75
CA ARG A 665 1.76 -5.76 23.28
C ARG A 665 1.93 -4.33 22.81
N LEU A 666 1.65 -4.03 21.53
CA LEU A 666 1.73 -2.67 20.98
C LEU A 666 0.66 -1.75 21.57
N LEU A 667 -0.54 -2.27 21.82
CA LEU A 667 -1.61 -1.55 22.52
C LEU A 667 -1.21 -1.21 23.95
N ASP A 668 -0.66 -2.18 24.70
CA ASP A 668 -0.18 -1.99 26.07
C ASP A 668 0.97 -0.96 26.17
N LEU A 669 1.82 -0.91 25.16
CA LEU A 669 2.90 0.07 25.06
C LEU A 669 2.41 1.45 24.58
N GLY A 670 1.15 1.57 24.12
CA GLY A 670 0.57 2.80 23.58
C GLY A 670 1.14 3.21 22.23
N VAL A 671 1.69 2.27 21.47
CA VAL A 671 2.27 2.49 20.13
C VAL A 671 1.19 2.63 19.08
N ILE A 672 0.15 1.84 19.20
CA ILE A 672 -1.04 1.80 18.32
C ILE A 672 -2.30 1.96 19.17
N ARG A 673 -3.42 2.32 18.54
CA ARG A 673 -4.73 2.50 19.18
C ARG A 673 -5.68 1.37 18.90
N GLU A 674 -5.57 0.75 17.73
CA GLU A 674 -6.37 -0.39 17.29
C GLU A 674 -5.46 -1.53 16.86
N PRO A 675 -5.89 -2.81 16.97
CA PRO A 675 -5.07 -3.95 16.59
C PRO A 675 -4.57 -3.88 15.14
N ASP A 676 -5.40 -3.42 14.21
CA ASP A 676 -5.08 -3.36 12.79
C ASP A 676 -4.15 -2.21 12.40
N ASP A 677 -3.82 -1.32 13.34
CA ASP A 677 -2.81 -0.28 13.14
C ASP A 677 -1.41 -0.86 12.91
N ILE A 678 -1.15 -2.08 13.39
CA ILE A 678 0.12 -2.79 13.16
C ILE A 678 0.47 -2.92 11.68
N PHE A 679 -0.52 -3.10 10.80
CA PHE A 679 -0.30 -3.26 9.36
C PHE A 679 0.20 -2.00 8.68
N PHE A 680 0.05 -0.85 9.34
CA PHE A 680 0.52 0.46 8.88
C PHE A 680 1.85 0.88 9.53
N LEU A 681 2.47 0.02 10.34
CA LEU A 681 3.85 0.18 10.78
C LEU A 681 4.81 -0.40 9.73
N SER A 682 6.04 0.14 9.67
CA SER A 682 7.09 -0.51 8.91
C SER A 682 7.68 -1.69 9.67
N HIS A 683 8.36 -2.59 8.95
CA HIS A 683 9.12 -3.69 9.55
C HIS A 683 10.14 -3.18 10.58
N GLU A 684 10.84 -2.09 10.26
CA GLU A 684 11.85 -1.49 11.13
C GLU A 684 11.25 -0.87 12.39
N GLU A 685 10.15 -0.10 12.27
CA GLU A 685 9.43 0.48 13.41
C GLU A 685 8.96 -0.61 14.37
N LEU A 686 8.31 -1.65 13.83
CA LEU A 686 7.85 -2.78 14.61
C LEU A 686 9.01 -3.50 15.32
N SER A 687 10.11 -3.72 14.61
CA SER A 687 11.32 -4.34 15.14
C SER A 687 11.95 -3.52 16.27
N ASN A 688 12.07 -2.20 16.06
CA ASN A 688 12.63 -1.29 17.06
C ASN A 688 11.77 -1.20 18.33
N VAL A 689 10.45 -1.13 18.17
CA VAL A 689 9.51 -1.10 19.31
C VAL A 689 9.59 -2.39 20.11
N LEU A 690 9.52 -3.54 19.45
CA LEU A 690 9.54 -4.83 20.14
C LEU A 690 10.91 -5.14 20.77
N ALA A 691 12.01 -4.86 20.07
CA ALA A 691 13.36 -5.15 20.57
C ALA A 691 13.69 -4.34 21.84
N ASN A 692 13.27 -3.08 21.88
CA ASN A 692 13.63 -2.12 22.93
C ASN A 692 12.50 -1.85 23.95
N GLY A 693 11.29 -2.37 23.72
CA GLY A 693 10.12 -2.11 24.55
C GLY A 693 9.73 -0.62 24.58
N LEU A 694 9.92 0.09 23.46
CA LEU A 694 9.72 1.54 23.39
C LEU A 694 8.24 1.90 23.51
N ARG A 695 7.96 2.89 24.37
CA ARG A 695 6.66 3.53 24.48
C ARG A 695 6.67 4.79 23.60
N VAL A 696 6.17 4.67 22.38
CA VAL A 696 6.08 5.77 21.42
C VAL A 696 4.72 5.71 20.76
N ASP A 697 4.00 6.82 20.73
CA ASP A 697 2.70 6.89 20.01
C ASP A 697 2.98 7.12 18.52
N LEU A 698 2.68 6.11 17.69
CA LEU A 698 2.80 6.17 16.22
C LEU A 698 1.44 6.38 15.53
N SER A 699 0.37 6.70 16.28
CA SER A 699 -0.98 6.82 15.73
C SER A 699 -1.10 7.86 14.61
N ALA A 700 -0.39 8.98 14.71
CA ALA A 700 -0.41 10.01 13.67
C ALA A 700 0.19 9.49 12.35
N ARG A 701 1.29 8.73 12.45
CA ARG A 701 1.94 8.10 11.29
C ARG A 701 1.06 7.01 10.67
N VAL A 702 0.47 6.16 11.49
CA VAL A 702 -0.51 5.15 11.08
C VAL A 702 -1.67 5.81 10.31
N LEU A 703 -2.22 6.90 10.84
CA LEU A 703 -3.33 7.62 10.20
C LEU A 703 -2.91 8.21 8.84
N ALA A 704 -1.71 8.78 8.75
CA ALA A 704 -1.17 9.30 7.49
C ALA A 704 -1.03 8.20 6.42
N ARG A 705 -0.47 7.05 6.80
CA ARG A 705 -0.30 5.89 5.93
C ARG A 705 -1.63 5.23 5.53
N ARG A 706 -2.63 5.20 6.42
CA ARG A 706 -4.00 4.77 6.08
C ARG A 706 -4.61 5.67 5.00
N ARG A 707 -4.44 6.99 5.12
CA ARG A 707 -4.92 7.95 4.11
C ARG A 707 -4.19 7.76 2.77
N GLU A 708 -2.89 7.53 2.80
CA GLU A 708 -2.11 7.23 1.59
C GLU A 708 -2.57 5.91 0.94
N TYR A 709 -2.76 4.87 1.71
CA TYR A 709 -3.25 3.56 1.26
C TYR A 709 -4.63 3.69 0.60
N GLU A 710 -5.59 4.38 1.24
CA GLU A 710 -6.91 4.62 0.67
C GLU A 710 -6.86 5.46 -0.61
N ARG A 711 -6.02 6.49 -0.65
CA ARG A 711 -5.78 7.25 -1.89
C ARG A 711 -5.25 6.36 -3.01
N ASN A 712 -4.25 5.53 -2.71
CA ASN A 712 -3.62 4.65 -3.69
C ASN A 712 -4.56 3.53 -4.19
N ARG A 713 -5.65 3.25 -3.47
CA ARG A 713 -6.70 2.32 -3.90
C ARG A 713 -7.31 2.70 -5.25
N HIS A 714 -7.45 3.99 -5.50
CA HIS A 714 -8.05 4.53 -6.72
C HIS A 714 -7.03 4.83 -7.82
N VAL A 715 -5.74 4.63 -7.57
CA VAL A 715 -4.69 4.85 -8.57
C VAL A 715 -4.60 3.66 -9.51
N ILE A 716 -4.73 3.92 -10.81
CA ILE A 716 -4.54 2.92 -11.87
C ILE A 716 -3.12 3.10 -12.41
N LEU A 717 -2.31 2.05 -12.32
CA LEU A 717 -0.94 2.07 -12.84
C LEU A 717 -0.86 1.28 -14.16
N PRO A 718 0.05 1.67 -15.06
CA PRO A 718 0.35 0.85 -16.22
C PRO A 718 0.93 -0.50 -15.80
N GLU A 719 0.58 -1.56 -16.51
CA GLU A 719 1.11 -2.91 -16.28
C GLU A 719 2.64 -2.97 -16.39
N ARG A 720 3.18 -2.12 -17.26
CA ARG A 720 4.63 -1.97 -17.51
C ARG A 720 5.00 -0.51 -17.67
N PHE A 721 6.13 -0.14 -17.13
CA PHE A 721 6.64 1.24 -17.21
C PHE A 721 8.16 1.26 -17.04
N ARG A 722 8.78 2.37 -17.46
CA ARG A 722 10.18 2.66 -17.18
C ARG A 722 10.30 3.68 -16.07
N GLY A 723 11.34 3.50 -15.28
CA GLY A 723 11.57 4.39 -14.15
C GLY A 723 10.37 4.42 -13.20
N ARG A 724 9.87 5.59 -12.89
CA ARG A 724 8.71 5.77 -12.00
C ARG A 724 7.39 5.69 -12.77
N PRO A 725 6.38 4.94 -12.26
CA PRO A 725 5.10 4.85 -12.95
C PRO A 725 4.34 6.18 -12.91
N VAL A 726 3.74 6.54 -14.05
CA VAL A 726 2.78 7.63 -14.14
C VAL A 726 1.38 7.02 -14.08
N PRO A 727 0.53 7.43 -13.11
CA PRO A 727 -0.84 6.98 -13.04
C PRO A 727 -1.61 7.22 -14.34
N LEU A 728 -2.39 6.22 -14.73
CA LEU A 728 -3.26 6.33 -15.89
C LEU A 728 -4.55 7.05 -15.53
N PRO A 729 -5.12 7.85 -16.45
CA PRO A 729 -6.46 8.37 -16.27
C PRO A 729 -7.46 7.21 -16.20
N PRO A 730 -8.63 7.39 -15.57
CA PRO A 730 -9.71 6.42 -15.63
C PRO A 730 -10.02 6.07 -17.09
N ALA A 731 -10.06 4.79 -17.43
CA ALA A 731 -10.37 4.36 -18.79
C ALA A 731 -11.83 4.70 -19.13
N GLU A 732 -12.06 5.12 -20.37
CA GLU A 732 -13.43 5.22 -20.89
C GLU A 732 -14.05 3.83 -20.98
N ALA A 733 -15.31 3.71 -20.62
CA ALA A 733 -16.03 2.44 -20.73
C ALA A 733 -16.08 1.97 -22.19
N GLY A 734 -16.01 0.66 -22.39
CA GLY A 734 -16.15 0.07 -23.70
C GLY A 734 -17.55 0.26 -24.30
N HIS A 735 -17.63 0.18 -25.60
CA HIS A 735 -18.87 0.26 -26.36
C HIS A 735 -19.22 -1.12 -26.95
N ALA A 736 -20.48 -1.31 -27.24
CA ALA A 736 -20.92 -2.50 -27.98
C ALA A 736 -20.17 -2.61 -29.32
N GLY A 737 -19.71 -3.82 -29.64
CA GLY A 737 -18.85 -4.09 -30.80
C GLY A 737 -17.34 -4.06 -30.49
N ASP A 738 -16.92 -3.56 -29.32
CA ASP A 738 -15.51 -3.57 -28.93
C ASP A 738 -15.02 -5.01 -28.70
N VAL A 739 -13.84 -5.29 -29.25
CA VAL A 739 -13.16 -6.57 -29.09
C VAL A 739 -11.87 -6.36 -28.30
N LEU A 740 -11.84 -6.89 -27.09
CA LEU A 740 -10.66 -6.94 -26.24
C LEU A 740 -9.87 -8.20 -26.56
N LYS A 741 -8.56 -8.09 -26.63
CA LYS A 741 -7.66 -9.22 -26.89
C LYS A 741 -6.84 -9.55 -25.67
N GLY A 742 -6.65 -10.86 -25.43
CA GLY A 742 -5.82 -11.37 -24.35
C GLY A 742 -5.16 -12.69 -24.73
N THR A 743 -4.63 -13.37 -23.74
CA THR A 743 -4.01 -14.69 -23.89
C THR A 743 -5.07 -15.78 -23.71
N PRO A 744 -5.28 -16.68 -24.69
CA PRO A 744 -6.17 -17.82 -24.53
C PRO A 744 -5.57 -18.83 -23.55
N VAL A 745 -6.31 -19.19 -22.51
CA VAL A 745 -5.78 -20.07 -21.46
C VAL A 745 -6.65 -21.27 -21.14
N SER A 746 -7.94 -21.19 -21.45
CA SER A 746 -8.86 -22.32 -21.32
C SER A 746 -9.84 -22.28 -22.50
N PRO A 747 -9.94 -23.36 -23.30
CA PRO A 747 -10.69 -23.38 -24.53
C PRO A 747 -12.20 -23.36 -24.26
N GLY A 748 -12.98 -22.90 -25.25
CA GLY A 748 -14.43 -22.84 -25.22
C GLY A 748 -14.95 -21.46 -25.59
N ARG A 749 -16.28 -21.40 -25.83
CA ARG A 749 -17.00 -20.15 -26.12
C ARG A 749 -18.18 -20.03 -25.21
N VAL A 750 -18.39 -18.84 -24.67
CA VAL A 750 -19.54 -18.55 -23.82
C VAL A 750 -19.99 -17.10 -24.01
N THR A 751 -21.30 -16.91 -23.94
CA THR A 751 -21.93 -15.58 -23.90
C THR A 751 -22.73 -15.46 -22.63
N GLY A 752 -22.59 -14.37 -21.90
CA GLY A 752 -23.26 -14.16 -20.63
C GLY A 752 -23.12 -12.73 -20.13
N ARG A 753 -23.81 -12.44 -19.01
CA ARG A 753 -23.69 -11.16 -18.31
C ARG A 753 -22.35 -11.10 -17.59
N ALA A 754 -21.64 -10.00 -17.74
CA ALA A 754 -20.42 -9.72 -17.02
C ALA A 754 -20.68 -9.33 -15.57
N ARG A 755 -19.90 -9.85 -14.65
CA ARG A 755 -19.79 -9.38 -13.29
C ARG A 755 -18.35 -8.94 -13.04
N VAL A 756 -18.12 -7.63 -12.95
CA VAL A 756 -16.81 -7.08 -12.61
C VAL A 756 -16.65 -7.12 -11.10
N ILE A 757 -15.62 -7.84 -10.66
CA ILE A 757 -15.25 -7.97 -9.24
C ILE A 757 -13.80 -7.55 -9.12
N LEU A 758 -13.53 -6.46 -8.40
CA LEU A 758 -12.19 -5.98 -8.09
C LEU A 758 -11.70 -6.60 -6.78
N ASP A 759 -12.62 -6.75 -5.81
CA ASP A 759 -12.37 -7.38 -4.53
C ASP A 759 -13.57 -8.27 -4.14
N PRO A 760 -13.39 -9.60 -4.05
CA PRO A 760 -14.46 -10.53 -3.72
C PRO A 760 -15.13 -10.31 -2.37
N GLN A 761 -14.48 -9.57 -1.45
CA GLN A 761 -15.04 -9.27 -0.13
C GLN A 761 -15.96 -8.04 -0.15
N VAL A 762 -15.81 -7.17 -1.16
CA VAL A 762 -16.46 -5.86 -1.20
C VAL A 762 -17.53 -5.76 -2.29
N ASP A 763 -17.26 -6.31 -3.49
CA ASP A 763 -18.03 -6.03 -4.71
C ASP A 763 -19.32 -6.88 -4.88
N GLY A 764 -19.64 -7.68 -3.87
CA GLY A 764 -20.83 -8.50 -3.86
C GLY A 764 -20.72 -9.83 -4.63
N PRO A 765 -21.70 -10.72 -4.52
CA PRO A 765 -21.61 -12.08 -5.02
C PRO A 765 -21.72 -12.18 -6.53
N LEU A 766 -20.97 -13.10 -7.14
CA LEU A 766 -21.17 -13.58 -8.49
C LEU A 766 -22.42 -14.47 -8.53
N GLN A 767 -23.31 -14.23 -9.51
CA GLN A 767 -24.48 -15.11 -9.72
C GLN A 767 -24.12 -16.30 -10.63
N PRO A 768 -24.74 -17.47 -10.42
CA PRO A 768 -24.54 -18.60 -11.32
C PRO A 768 -24.81 -18.26 -12.78
N GLY A 769 -23.86 -18.55 -13.67
CA GLY A 769 -23.99 -18.28 -15.09
C GLY A 769 -23.51 -16.90 -15.55
N GLU A 770 -23.07 -16.01 -14.64
CA GLU A 770 -22.40 -14.77 -15.00
C GLU A 770 -20.95 -15.04 -15.44
N ILE A 771 -20.38 -14.14 -16.22
CA ILE A 771 -18.98 -14.17 -16.62
C ILE A 771 -18.19 -13.31 -15.64
N LEU A 772 -17.24 -13.92 -14.94
CA LEU A 772 -16.38 -13.23 -13.99
C LEU A 772 -15.34 -12.37 -14.74
N VAL A 773 -15.29 -11.08 -14.43
CA VAL A 773 -14.27 -10.14 -14.92
C VAL A 773 -13.48 -9.62 -13.73
N ALA A 774 -12.20 -9.93 -13.67
CA ALA A 774 -11.36 -9.65 -12.51
C ALA A 774 -10.01 -9.03 -12.90
N PRO A 775 -9.38 -8.20 -12.03
CA PRO A 775 -8.05 -7.66 -12.31
C PRO A 775 -6.97 -8.72 -12.25
N VAL A 776 -7.02 -9.58 -11.25
CA VAL A 776 -6.11 -10.72 -11.00
C VAL A 776 -6.85 -11.71 -10.09
N THR A 777 -6.45 -12.97 -10.10
CA THR A 777 -7.08 -13.98 -9.24
C THR A 777 -6.04 -14.79 -8.47
N ASP A 778 -6.38 -15.13 -7.24
CA ASP A 778 -5.60 -16.00 -6.35
C ASP A 778 -6.47 -17.15 -5.80
N ALA A 779 -5.94 -17.91 -4.85
CA ALA A 779 -6.64 -19.07 -4.29
C ALA A 779 -7.98 -18.72 -3.61
N GLY A 780 -8.11 -17.50 -3.11
CA GLY A 780 -9.36 -17.03 -2.47
C GLY A 780 -10.51 -16.81 -3.46
N TRP A 781 -10.23 -16.70 -4.77
CA TRP A 781 -11.24 -16.57 -5.82
C TRP A 781 -11.87 -17.90 -6.24
N THR A 782 -11.32 -19.02 -5.79
CA THR A 782 -11.81 -20.36 -6.17
C THR A 782 -13.33 -20.55 -6.02
N PRO A 783 -14.01 -19.99 -5.00
CA PRO A 783 -15.47 -20.09 -4.89
C PRO A 783 -16.23 -19.49 -6.07
N LEU A 784 -15.70 -18.41 -6.65
CA LEU A 784 -16.33 -17.70 -7.75
C LEU A 784 -16.22 -18.47 -9.06
N PHE A 785 -15.14 -19.22 -9.24
CA PHE A 785 -14.98 -20.06 -10.44
C PHE A 785 -16.04 -21.15 -10.56
N ALA A 786 -16.52 -21.69 -9.44
CA ALA A 786 -17.59 -22.69 -9.44
C ALA A 786 -18.94 -22.14 -9.91
N LEU A 787 -19.15 -20.82 -9.81
CA LEU A 787 -20.38 -20.13 -10.21
C LEU A 787 -20.27 -19.51 -11.60
N ALA A 788 -19.06 -19.20 -12.06
CA ALA A 788 -18.80 -18.50 -13.32
C ALA A 788 -19.14 -19.36 -14.53
N ALA A 789 -19.70 -18.73 -15.57
CA ALA A 789 -19.83 -19.34 -16.89
C ALA A 789 -18.56 -19.18 -17.74
N GLY A 790 -17.74 -18.19 -17.45
CA GLY A 790 -16.46 -17.90 -18.10
C GLY A 790 -15.64 -16.91 -17.30
N LEU A 791 -14.38 -16.71 -17.71
CA LEU A 791 -13.42 -15.90 -16.98
C LEU A 791 -12.70 -14.91 -17.90
N VAL A 792 -12.67 -13.66 -17.50
CA VAL A 792 -11.85 -12.59 -18.08
C VAL A 792 -10.96 -12.03 -16.98
N VAL A 793 -9.64 -12.02 -17.20
CA VAL A 793 -8.68 -11.49 -16.21
C VAL A 793 -7.76 -10.48 -16.89
N ASP A 794 -7.59 -9.33 -16.27
CA ASP A 794 -6.73 -8.27 -16.82
C ASP A 794 -5.27 -8.67 -16.81
N MET A 795 -4.81 -9.30 -15.73
CA MET A 795 -3.42 -9.73 -15.56
C MET A 795 -3.34 -11.22 -15.28
N GLY A 796 -2.53 -11.91 -16.06
CA GLY A 796 -2.30 -13.34 -15.90
C GLY A 796 -1.47 -13.93 -17.03
N SER A 797 -0.89 -15.09 -16.77
CA SER A 797 -0.13 -15.88 -17.74
C SER A 797 -0.78 -17.26 -17.94
N ALA A 798 -0.29 -18.03 -18.91
CA ALA A 798 -0.78 -19.39 -19.14
C ALA A 798 -0.60 -20.32 -17.92
N LEU A 799 0.30 -20.00 -17.01
CA LEU A 799 0.56 -20.75 -15.77
C LEU A 799 0.04 -20.03 -14.52
N SER A 800 -0.71 -18.92 -14.66
CA SER A 800 -1.29 -18.21 -13.52
C SER A 800 -2.31 -19.08 -12.77
N HIS A 801 -2.60 -18.70 -11.51
CA HIS A 801 -3.60 -19.40 -10.71
C HIS A 801 -4.97 -19.41 -11.40
N GLY A 802 -5.44 -18.24 -11.86
CA GLY A 802 -6.72 -18.14 -12.58
C GLY A 802 -6.77 -19.00 -13.83
N SER A 803 -5.68 -19.06 -14.60
CA SER A 803 -5.58 -19.90 -15.79
C SER A 803 -5.62 -21.39 -15.44
N THR A 804 -4.94 -21.77 -14.36
CA THR A 804 -4.92 -23.18 -13.90
C THR A 804 -6.30 -23.58 -13.42
N VAL A 805 -6.92 -22.79 -12.57
CA VAL A 805 -8.26 -23.07 -12.02
C VAL A 805 -9.33 -23.01 -13.11
N ALA A 806 -9.30 -22.02 -14.03
CA ALA A 806 -10.24 -21.96 -15.14
C ALA A 806 -10.21 -23.25 -15.98
N ARG A 807 -9.01 -23.77 -16.25
CA ARG A 807 -8.87 -25.09 -16.91
C ARG A 807 -9.43 -26.21 -16.05
N GLU A 808 -9.15 -26.23 -14.75
CA GLU A 808 -9.65 -27.26 -13.83
C GLU A 808 -11.19 -27.28 -13.75
N TYR A 809 -11.84 -26.11 -13.89
CA TYR A 809 -13.30 -25.99 -13.95
C TYR A 809 -13.89 -26.11 -15.37
N GLY A 810 -13.02 -26.18 -16.39
CA GLY A 810 -13.45 -26.21 -17.79
C GLY A 810 -14.11 -24.91 -18.27
N LEU A 811 -13.80 -23.79 -17.61
CA LEU A 811 -14.36 -22.48 -17.95
C LEU A 811 -13.64 -21.88 -19.17
N PRO A 812 -14.36 -21.40 -20.20
CA PRO A 812 -13.76 -20.59 -21.24
C PRO A 812 -13.07 -19.36 -20.61
N ALA A 813 -11.77 -19.16 -20.90
CA ALA A 813 -11.04 -18.13 -20.21
C ALA A 813 -10.03 -17.40 -21.10
N VAL A 814 -10.00 -16.07 -20.94
CA VAL A 814 -9.03 -15.17 -21.56
C VAL A 814 -8.39 -14.35 -20.45
N VAL A 815 -7.07 -14.40 -20.36
CA VAL A 815 -6.29 -13.62 -19.40
C VAL A 815 -5.42 -12.61 -20.13
N ASN A 816 -4.77 -11.71 -19.39
CA ASN A 816 -3.95 -10.63 -19.94
C ASN A 816 -4.73 -9.71 -20.89
N VAL A 817 -6.01 -9.47 -20.57
CA VAL A 817 -6.89 -8.57 -21.33
C VAL A 817 -6.55 -7.10 -21.08
N ARG A 818 -5.92 -6.80 -19.92
CA ARG A 818 -5.34 -5.50 -19.53
C ARG A 818 -6.35 -4.41 -19.17
N GLN A 819 -7.50 -4.38 -19.79
CA GLN A 819 -8.52 -3.35 -19.62
C GLN A 819 -9.93 -3.95 -19.45
N GLY A 820 -10.04 -5.23 -19.15
CA GLY A 820 -11.33 -5.89 -18.96
C GLY A 820 -12.14 -5.22 -17.86
N THR A 821 -11.54 -5.04 -16.67
CA THR A 821 -12.21 -4.46 -15.51
C THR A 821 -12.52 -2.96 -15.64
N THR A 822 -11.89 -2.26 -16.57
CA THR A 822 -12.12 -0.83 -16.80
C THR A 822 -13.05 -0.56 -17.97
N ARG A 823 -13.07 -1.43 -18.98
CA ARG A 823 -13.89 -1.28 -20.19
C ARG A 823 -15.22 -2.04 -20.13
N ILE A 824 -15.27 -3.17 -19.43
CA ILE A 824 -16.47 -3.98 -19.22
C ILE A 824 -17.13 -3.51 -17.92
N ARG A 825 -18.43 -3.32 -17.91
CA ARG A 825 -19.22 -2.99 -16.73
C ARG A 825 -20.00 -4.21 -16.25
N THR A 826 -20.26 -4.25 -14.95
CA THR A 826 -21.20 -5.24 -14.41
C THR A 826 -22.56 -5.08 -15.09
N GLY A 827 -23.07 -6.18 -15.64
CA GLY A 827 -24.32 -6.23 -16.41
C GLY A 827 -24.15 -6.24 -17.91
N ASP A 828 -23.00 -5.85 -18.46
CA ASP A 828 -22.76 -5.90 -19.91
C ASP A 828 -22.90 -7.34 -20.42
N LEU A 829 -23.49 -7.49 -21.61
CA LEU A 829 -23.51 -8.77 -22.31
C LEU A 829 -22.19 -8.94 -23.05
N ILE A 830 -21.42 -9.97 -22.71
CA ILE A 830 -20.14 -10.24 -23.34
C ILE A 830 -20.03 -11.65 -23.91
N ALA A 831 -19.23 -11.84 -24.93
CA ALA A 831 -18.87 -13.14 -25.48
C ALA A 831 -17.37 -13.37 -25.33
N ILE A 832 -17.01 -14.54 -24.77
CA ILE A 832 -15.62 -15.00 -24.65
C ILE A 832 -15.37 -16.08 -25.72
N ASP A 833 -14.24 -15.95 -26.43
CA ASP A 833 -13.63 -17.03 -27.20
C ASP A 833 -12.28 -17.38 -26.59
N GLY A 834 -12.28 -18.42 -25.74
CA GLY A 834 -11.09 -18.91 -25.06
C GLY A 834 -10.12 -19.69 -25.97
N ILE A 835 -10.42 -19.84 -27.26
CA ILE A 835 -9.52 -20.39 -28.28
C ILE A 835 -8.80 -19.26 -29.02
N ALA A 836 -9.57 -18.23 -29.44
CA ALA A 836 -9.04 -17.07 -30.14
C ALA A 836 -8.41 -16.04 -29.20
N GLY A 837 -8.67 -16.11 -27.90
CA GLY A 837 -8.19 -15.14 -26.91
C GLY A 837 -8.89 -13.77 -27.02
N THR A 838 -10.20 -13.76 -27.30
CA THR A 838 -10.96 -12.53 -27.48
C THR A 838 -12.16 -12.44 -26.57
N VAL A 839 -12.49 -11.22 -26.15
CA VAL A 839 -13.70 -10.86 -25.41
C VAL A 839 -14.40 -9.75 -26.16
N THR A 840 -15.64 -9.98 -26.55
CA THR A 840 -16.44 -9.02 -27.32
C THR A 840 -17.57 -8.47 -26.44
N ILE A 841 -17.72 -7.16 -26.37
CA ILE A 841 -18.87 -6.51 -25.75
C ILE A 841 -20.00 -6.49 -26.79
N LEU A 842 -21.13 -7.09 -26.44
CA LEU A 842 -22.27 -7.25 -27.35
C LEU A 842 -23.30 -6.14 -27.14
N GLU A 843 -24.08 -5.86 -28.18
CA GLU A 843 -25.29 -5.03 -28.07
C GLU A 843 -26.35 -5.77 -27.25
N GLU A 844 -27.07 -5.04 -26.40
CA GLU A 844 -28.25 -5.63 -25.77
C GLU A 844 -29.28 -6.02 -26.82
N PRO A 845 -29.80 -7.25 -26.81
CA PRO A 845 -30.92 -7.57 -27.69
C PRO A 845 -32.06 -6.61 -27.36
N PRO A 846 -32.79 -6.09 -28.36
CA PRO A 846 -33.94 -5.25 -28.14
C PRO A 846 -34.88 -5.96 -27.15
N ALA A 847 -35.31 -5.23 -26.08
CA ALA A 847 -36.26 -5.79 -25.13
C ALA A 847 -37.46 -6.34 -25.89
N ALA A 848 -37.73 -7.66 -25.69
CA ALA A 848 -38.83 -8.39 -26.35
C ALA A 848 -40.19 -7.96 -25.79
#